data_30d42b2a3447710c5a25e82af83942a2
#
_entry.id   30d42b2a3447710c5a25e82af83942a2
#
_cell.length_a   1.000
_cell.length_b   1.000
_cell.length_c   1.000
_cell.angle_alpha   90.00
_cell.angle_beta   90.00
_cell.angle_gamma   90.00
#
_symmetry.space_group_name_H-M   'P 1'
#
loop_
_entity.id
_entity.type
_entity.pdbx_description
1 polymer ?
#
loop_
_entity_poly.entity_id
_entity_poly.type
_entity_poly.pdbx_seq_one_letter_code
_entity_poly.pdbx_strand_id
1 'polypeptide(L)'
;MNFRLSLLGFLVLIAASSSAQNMAQVDLQALLELSALVAENDDTKSLLQATGAYPVAEVQGQATVGFLGRLTPGVSESEWRAWAAAEEAVTAGACRQGIASFRVDAYALDALWQTPMDLVELASRAVPDVNKARYGTRVDSVHAGFNLPQPYHGEGVLIGVLDWGFDYTHPMFRDTTLSTSRIRAVWDQYRQAGPTPGDYGYGTVAESPFDIQLLGSDTSNVYGYSTHGTHVAGIAGGSGAGIGLKGMAPAAEFLFATLMVDESSALDAYEWMHSVAEADGKRLVINNSWGLPQWGTPDGSGLSNQFIDALSDEGVVFVSSNGNNGDVDFHLDHTFEAPGDTIRSRVKFYPLTSNPNAWGQNLTLWGEVGESFEMGFQLTVGLSTVVGESPMYNTSDGPLMLDTFVVVNNDTIVYDVVLEPSHPANGRPFMQMRIHKGSANVAVLMRVTGESGRVHAWNHTHLTNDVGNWGQDFQAAQSGWLGGDPYYGIQQPACGHSVIAVGAYASEYLNPVGTEVGGTLANFSTYGPTLDERLKPNVSGPGVSVESSLSSFRDIGYSITNTVEFDGTEYDFARLSGTSMSGPAVAGVVALMLEANPELTPADIRSILESTAREDEDTGTLPVAGDDVWGHGKVTASRAVLASLTWNSSLGASSLSVEQPTVYPNPVRERLWFSGLPRGESTWEIFDIHGRSYQSGRTLELTSIDVSGLQPGVFIIQIRSSRSSKGFTFLKRP
;
A
#
# COMPACT_ATOMS: atom_id res chain seq x y z
N MET A 1 -30.13 24.54 32.90
CA MET A 1 -28.83 24.99 33.44
C MET A 1 -28.59 24.55 34.90
N ASN A 2 -29.59 24.14 35.64
CA ASN A 2 -29.44 23.67 37.02
C ASN A 2 -29.19 22.14 37.18
N PHE A 3 -29.38 21.33 36.13
CA PHE A 3 -29.15 19.90 36.18
C PHE A 3 -27.66 19.50 35.98
N ARG A 4 -26.90 20.30 35.20
CA ARG A 4 -25.47 20.06 34.98
C ARG A 4 -24.60 20.23 36.24
N LEU A 5 -24.98 21.11 37.14
CA LEU A 5 -24.23 21.33 38.40
C LEU A 5 -24.52 20.28 39.47
N SER A 6 -25.69 19.63 39.44
CA SER A 6 -26.02 18.57 40.38
C SER A 6 -25.33 17.25 40.06
N LEU A 7 -25.15 16.91 38.78
CA LEU A 7 -24.50 15.66 38.37
C LEU A 7 -22.98 15.72 38.63
N LEU A 8 -22.31 16.82 38.29
CA LEU A 8 -20.87 17.00 38.60
C LEU A 8 -20.62 17.10 40.11
N GLY A 9 -21.49 17.76 40.86
CA GLY A 9 -21.41 17.82 42.31
C GLY A 9 -21.70 16.49 43.00
N PHE A 10 -22.56 15.67 42.42
CA PHE A 10 -22.90 14.33 42.92
C PHE A 10 -21.76 13.33 42.64
N LEU A 11 -21.14 13.39 41.46
CA LEU A 11 -20.00 12.57 41.06
C LEU A 11 -18.71 12.88 41.84
N VAL A 12 -18.47 14.16 42.19
CA VAL A 12 -17.35 14.56 43.07
C VAL A 12 -17.58 14.10 44.52
N LEU A 13 -18.82 14.00 44.99
CA LEU A 13 -19.15 13.44 46.31
C LEU A 13 -19.07 11.89 46.31
N ILE A 14 -19.36 11.23 45.20
CA ILE A 14 -19.27 9.76 45.07
C ILE A 14 -17.81 9.29 45.03
N ALA A 15 -16.88 10.05 44.41
CA ALA A 15 -15.44 9.74 44.44
C ALA A 15 -14.85 9.70 45.88
N ALA A 16 -15.61 10.18 46.86
CA ALA A 16 -15.26 10.13 48.30
C ALA A 16 -15.99 9.02 49.08
N SER A 17 -16.86 8.20 48.43
CA SER A 17 -17.59 7.12 49.08
C SER A 17 -16.87 5.77 48.93
N SER A 18 -17.03 4.88 49.90
CA SER A 18 -16.39 3.54 49.88
C SER A 18 -16.78 2.67 48.66
N SER A 19 -17.88 2.96 48.02
CA SER A 19 -18.40 2.24 46.84
C SER A 19 -17.63 2.62 45.55
N ALA A 20 -17.10 3.84 45.43
CA ALA A 20 -16.29 4.28 44.30
C ALA A 20 -14.87 3.60 44.30
N GLN A 21 -14.45 3.05 45.41
CA GLN A 21 -13.16 2.33 45.51
C GLN A 21 -13.16 0.95 44.83
N ASN A 22 -14.30 0.47 44.39
CA ASN A 22 -14.48 -0.85 43.79
C ASN A 22 -14.41 -0.83 42.26
N MET A 23 -14.28 0.34 41.61
CA MET A 23 -14.08 0.47 40.17
C MET A 23 -12.64 0.83 39.83
N ALA A 24 -12.13 0.25 38.73
CA ALA A 24 -10.86 0.69 38.17
C ALA A 24 -10.94 2.15 37.71
N GLN A 25 -9.86 2.91 37.86
CA GLN A 25 -9.84 4.36 37.54
C GLN A 25 -10.17 4.63 36.06
N VAL A 26 -9.79 3.72 35.16
CA VAL A 26 -10.07 3.81 33.72
C VAL A 26 -11.58 3.67 33.46
N ASP A 27 -12.25 2.76 34.15
CA ASP A 27 -13.69 2.55 33.98
C ASP A 27 -14.50 3.68 34.54
N LEU A 28 -14.02 4.35 35.59
CA LEU A 28 -14.67 5.54 36.16
C LEU A 28 -14.63 6.72 35.19
N GLN A 29 -13.53 6.91 34.44
CA GLN A 29 -13.45 7.93 33.41
C GLN A 29 -14.41 7.64 32.25
N ALA A 30 -14.42 6.40 31.75
CA ALA A 30 -15.34 5.96 30.70
C ALA A 30 -16.82 6.13 31.10
N LEU A 31 -17.16 5.85 32.37
CA LEU A 31 -18.50 6.07 32.88
C LEU A 31 -18.89 7.56 32.98
N LEU A 32 -17.94 8.45 33.30
CA LEU A 32 -18.16 9.88 33.27
C LEU A 32 -18.48 10.40 31.86
N GLU A 33 -17.71 9.97 30.89
CA GLU A 33 -17.94 10.32 29.49
C GLU A 33 -19.26 9.72 28.97
N LEU A 34 -19.55 8.48 29.29
CA LEU A 34 -20.83 7.84 28.93
C LEU A 34 -22.01 8.54 29.59
N SER A 35 -21.90 8.94 30.86
CA SER A 35 -22.95 9.67 31.57
C SER A 35 -23.22 11.04 30.94
N ALA A 36 -22.20 11.71 30.40
CA ALA A 36 -22.36 12.94 29.64
C ALA A 36 -23.13 12.69 28.32
N LEU A 37 -22.81 11.64 27.58
CA LEU A 37 -23.52 11.26 26.36
C LEU A 37 -24.99 10.89 26.65
N VAL A 38 -25.25 10.15 27.75
CA VAL A 38 -26.60 9.81 28.19
C VAL A 38 -27.40 11.08 28.52
N ALA A 39 -26.78 12.09 29.16
CA ALA A 39 -27.44 13.35 29.49
C ALA A 39 -27.75 14.25 28.26
N GLU A 40 -27.12 13.99 27.13
CA GLU A 40 -27.32 14.71 25.87
C GLU A 40 -28.32 14.02 24.91
N ASN A 41 -28.68 12.75 25.16
CA ASN A 41 -29.55 11.94 24.31
C ASN A 41 -30.74 11.40 25.08
N ASP A 42 -31.95 11.94 24.82
CA ASP A 42 -33.18 11.65 25.58
C ASP A 42 -33.89 10.34 25.16
N ASP A 43 -33.42 9.66 24.09
CA ASP A 43 -34.03 8.43 23.62
C ASP A 43 -32.98 7.34 23.27
N THR A 44 -33.41 6.08 23.40
CA THR A 44 -32.58 4.91 23.20
C THR A 44 -31.86 4.90 21.83
N LYS A 45 -32.55 5.30 20.76
CA LYS A 45 -31.98 5.25 19.40
C LYS A 45 -30.86 6.28 19.22
N SER A 46 -31.09 7.49 19.67
CA SER A 46 -30.08 8.59 19.65
C SER A 46 -28.87 8.20 20.51
N LEU A 47 -29.11 7.64 21.70
CA LEU A 47 -28.05 7.21 22.60
C LEU A 47 -27.21 6.09 21.98
N LEU A 48 -27.82 5.08 21.37
CA LEU A 48 -27.11 3.97 20.69
C LEU A 48 -26.24 4.49 19.53
N GLN A 49 -26.67 5.52 18.82
CA GLN A 49 -25.88 6.15 17.77
C GLN A 49 -24.70 6.95 18.32
N ALA A 50 -24.91 7.65 19.42
CA ALA A 50 -23.88 8.48 20.07
C ALA A 50 -22.81 7.65 20.81
N THR A 51 -23.17 6.48 21.32
CA THR A 51 -22.33 5.66 22.21
C THR A 51 -21.55 4.54 21.51
N GLY A 52 -21.20 4.72 20.24
CA GLY A 52 -20.52 3.69 19.44
C GLY A 52 -19.24 3.08 20.04
N ALA A 53 -18.55 3.76 20.94
CA ALA A 53 -17.35 3.27 21.64
C ALA A 53 -17.66 2.48 22.93
N TYR A 54 -18.88 2.55 23.47
CA TYR A 54 -19.23 1.96 24.76
C TYR A 54 -20.05 0.68 24.62
N PRO A 55 -20.10 -0.21 25.66
CA PRO A 55 -20.86 -1.46 25.62
C PRO A 55 -22.37 -1.23 25.84
N VAL A 56 -22.95 -0.26 25.12
CA VAL A 56 -24.36 0.07 25.16
C VAL A 56 -25.12 -0.78 24.13
N ALA A 57 -26.21 -1.40 24.55
CA ALA A 57 -27.09 -2.18 23.68
C ALA A 57 -28.54 -2.05 24.10
N GLU A 58 -29.45 -2.17 23.14
CA GLU A 58 -30.88 -2.25 23.43
C GLU A 58 -31.22 -3.67 23.90
N VAL A 59 -31.79 -3.76 25.10
CA VAL A 59 -32.29 -5.01 25.65
C VAL A 59 -33.72 -4.78 26.12
N GLN A 60 -34.69 -5.53 25.58
CA GLN A 60 -36.12 -5.39 25.88
C GLN A 60 -36.67 -3.97 25.71
N GLY A 61 -36.15 -3.21 24.72
CA GLY A 61 -36.58 -1.85 24.43
C GLY A 61 -35.89 -0.75 25.28
N GLN A 62 -34.95 -1.11 26.12
CA GLN A 62 -34.19 -0.20 26.96
C GLN A 62 -32.72 -0.14 26.56
N ALA A 63 -32.12 1.04 26.56
CA ALA A 63 -30.67 1.20 26.40
C ALA A 63 -29.99 0.72 27.70
N THR A 64 -29.13 -0.28 27.59
CA THR A 64 -28.42 -0.86 28.75
C THR A 64 -26.94 -0.89 28.52
N VAL A 65 -26.16 -0.75 29.60
CA VAL A 65 -24.70 -0.82 29.62
C VAL A 65 -24.26 -2.14 30.23
N GLY A 66 -23.32 -2.82 29.60
CA GLY A 66 -22.78 -4.11 30.05
C GLY A 66 -21.66 -3.94 31.09
N PHE A 67 -21.63 -4.78 32.10
CA PHE A 67 -20.62 -4.82 33.15
C PHE A 67 -20.20 -6.26 33.49
N LEU A 68 -18.99 -6.39 34.00
CA LEU A 68 -18.50 -7.57 34.71
C LEU A 68 -18.27 -7.17 36.17
N GLY A 69 -18.50 -8.07 37.10
CA GLY A 69 -18.26 -7.80 38.49
C GLY A 69 -17.86 -9.05 39.27
N ARG A 70 -17.06 -8.86 40.32
CA ARG A 70 -16.71 -9.88 41.27
C ARG A 70 -17.53 -9.69 42.54
N LEU A 71 -18.22 -10.73 42.97
CA LEU A 71 -19.01 -10.70 44.19
C LEU A 71 -18.13 -10.46 45.42
N THR A 72 -18.58 -9.63 46.33
CA THR A 72 -17.91 -9.40 47.61
C THR A 72 -17.72 -10.74 48.36
N PRO A 73 -16.57 -11.02 48.95
CA PRO A 73 -16.35 -12.24 49.71
C PRO A 73 -17.47 -12.52 50.74
N GLY A 74 -18.10 -13.69 50.61
CA GLY A 74 -19.21 -14.08 51.46
C GLY A 74 -20.60 -13.88 50.83
N VAL A 75 -20.73 -13.18 49.71
CA VAL A 75 -21.95 -13.06 48.93
C VAL A 75 -22.08 -14.26 47.98
N SER A 76 -23.19 -14.97 48.06
CA SER A 76 -23.51 -16.10 47.19
C SER A 76 -24.15 -15.63 45.89
N GLU A 77 -24.12 -16.49 44.83
CA GLU A 77 -24.82 -16.23 43.57
C GLU A 77 -26.31 -16.01 43.78
N SER A 78 -26.92 -16.72 44.71
CA SER A 78 -28.34 -16.59 45.03
C SER A 78 -28.69 -15.24 45.65
N GLU A 79 -27.85 -14.73 46.51
CA GLU A 79 -28.00 -13.37 47.11
C GLU A 79 -27.78 -12.27 46.06
N TRP A 80 -26.80 -12.45 45.17
CA TRP A 80 -26.61 -11.57 44.02
C TRP A 80 -27.83 -11.51 43.12
N ARG A 81 -28.37 -12.67 42.72
CA ARG A 81 -29.56 -12.75 41.86
C ARG A 81 -30.79 -12.18 42.54
N ALA A 82 -30.96 -12.37 43.84
CA ALA A 82 -32.04 -11.78 44.61
C ALA A 82 -31.95 -10.26 44.68
N TRP A 83 -30.74 -9.74 44.85
CA TRP A 83 -30.48 -8.29 44.81
C TRP A 83 -30.78 -7.72 43.42
N ALA A 84 -30.22 -8.31 42.35
CA ALA A 84 -30.44 -7.84 40.98
C ALA A 84 -31.91 -7.91 40.56
N ALA A 85 -32.70 -8.89 41.05
CA ALA A 85 -34.10 -8.99 40.78
C ALA A 85 -34.94 -7.94 41.53
N ALA A 86 -34.39 -7.33 42.58
CA ALA A 86 -35.06 -6.25 43.35
C ALA A 86 -34.70 -4.83 42.77
N GLU A 87 -33.65 -4.75 41.96
CA GLU A 87 -33.23 -3.51 41.32
C GLU A 87 -33.75 -3.46 39.86
N GLU A 88 -34.75 -2.61 39.63
CA GLU A 88 -35.42 -2.51 38.31
C GLU A 88 -34.47 -2.12 37.19
N ALA A 89 -33.39 -1.38 37.51
CA ALA A 89 -32.41 -0.92 36.59
C ALA A 89 -31.34 -1.98 36.23
N VAL A 90 -31.34 -3.17 36.87
CA VAL A 90 -30.28 -4.17 36.75
C VAL A 90 -30.80 -5.49 36.19
N THR A 91 -30.17 -5.96 35.13
CA THR A 91 -30.39 -7.28 34.56
C THR A 91 -29.24 -8.22 34.86
N ALA A 92 -29.42 -9.24 35.68
CA ALA A 92 -28.38 -10.23 35.98
C ALA A 92 -28.16 -11.19 34.79
N GLY A 93 -26.87 -11.41 34.45
CA GLY A 93 -26.44 -12.39 33.45
C GLY A 93 -25.87 -13.68 34.05
N ALA A 94 -24.80 -14.21 33.46
CA ALA A 94 -24.13 -15.41 33.99
C ALA A 94 -23.36 -15.07 35.27
N CYS A 95 -23.28 -16.07 36.16
CA CYS A 95 -22.43 -16.00 37.36
C CYS A 95 -21.68 -17.31 37.53
N ARG A 96 -20.35 -17.24 37.71
CA ARG A 96 -19.53 -18.45 37.95
C ARG A 96 -18.30 -18.09 38.78
N GLN A 97 -18.09 -18.86 39.83
CA GLN A 97 -16.95 -18.65 40.76
C GLN A 97 -16.85 -17.23 41.32
N GLY A 98 -18.02 -16.60 41.58
CA GLY A 98 -18.08 -15.26 42.10
C GLY A 98 -17.86 -14.13 41.07
N ILE A 99 -17.68 -14.45 39.77
CA ILE A 99 -17.63 -13.48 38.68
C ILE A 99 -19.00 -13.49 37.99
N ALA A 100 -19.63 -12.33 37.88
CA ALA A 100 -20.94 -12.14 37.28
C ALA A 100 -20.90 -11.16 36.12
N SER A 101 -21.64 -11.46 35.05
CA SER A 101 -21.99 -10.46 34.02
C SER A 101 -23.36 -9.86 34.34
N PHE A 102 -23.55 -8.60 34.04
CA PHE A 102 -24.84 -7.91 34.24
C PHE A 102 -24.95 -6.70 33.34
N ARG A 103 -26.16 -6.19 33.22
CA ARG A 103 -26.44 -4.96 32.49
C ARG A 103 -27.21 -3.99 33.38
N VAL A 104 -26.94 -2.72 33.20
CA VAL A 104 -27.60 -1.63 33.93
C VAL A 104 -28.26 -0.71 32.91
N ASP A 105 -29.47 -0.24 33.19
CA ASP A 105 -30.11 0.80 32.38
C ASP A 105 -29.18 2.00 32.23
N ALA A 106 -28.97 2.44 31.01
CA ALA A 106 -28.06 3.57 30.72
C ALA A 106 -28.48 4.87 31.42
N TYR A 107 -29.76 5.03 31.67
CA TYR A 107 -30.31 6.20 32.37
C TYR A 107 -30.36 6.06 33.90
N ALA A 108 -29.91 4.94 34.45
CA ALA A 108 -29.92 4.64 35.89
C ALA A 108 -28.58 4.03 36.38
N LEU A 109 -27.45 4.53 35.85
CA LEU A 109 -26.09 4.04 36.17
C LEU A 109 -25.71 4.19 37.66
N ASP A 110 -26.44 4.99 38.42
CA ASP A 110 -26.29 5.12 39.87
C ASP A 110 -26.60 3.83 40.64
N ALA A 111 -27.36 2.89 40.05
CA ALA A 111 -27.55 1.55 40.60
C ALA A 111 -26.24 0.77 40.80
N LEU A 112 -25.19 1.09 40.04
CA LEU A 112 -23.85 0.47 40.18
C LEU A 112 -23.26 0.61 41.57
N TRP A 113 -23.54 1.70 42.24
CA TRP A 113 -22.97 2.00 43.57
C TRP A 113 -23.55 1.19 44.71
N GLN A 114 -24.62 0.45 44.44
CA GLN A 114 -25.35 -0.36 45.43
C GLN A 114 -25.10 -1.86 45.19
N THR A 115 -24.30 -2.24 44.17
CA THR A 115 -24.04 -3.65 43.85
C THR A 115 -23.28 -4.35 44.98
N PRO A 116 -23.61 -5.62 45.30
CA PRO A 116 -22.89 -6.40 46.31
C PRO A 116 -21.58 -6.99 45.71
N MET A 117 -20.75 -6.14 45.08
CA MET A 117 -19.53 -6.49 44.39
C MET A 117 -18.37 -5.70 44.96
N ASP A 118 -17.19 -6.36 45.02
CA ASP A 118 -15.94 -5.76 45.48
C ASP A 118 -15.06 -5.26 44.31
N LEU A 119 -15.41 -5.63 43.05
CA LEU A 119 -14.85 -5.12 41.82
C LEU A 119 -15.93 -5.07 40.77
N VAL A 120 -16.01 -3.94 40.06
CA VAL A 120 -16.88 -3.76 38.89
C VAL A 120 -16.05 -3.19 37.75
N GLU A 121 -16.17 -3.78 36.57
CA GLU A 121 -15.50 -3.39 35.34
C GLU A 121 -16.55 -3.11 34.26
N LEU A 122 -16.36 -2.05 33.48
CA LEU A 122 -17.17 -1.82 32.30
C LEU A 122 -16.85 -2.93 31.28
N ALA A 123 -17.85 -3.64 30.78
CA ALA A 123 -17.63 -4.71 29.82
C ALA A 123 -16.99 -4.15 28.54
N SER A 124 -15.92 -4.75 28.08
CA SER A 124 -15.31 -4.36 26.80
C SER A 124 -16.25 -4.65 25.66
N ARG A 125 -16.36 -3.74 24.70
CA ARG A 125 -17.14 -3.97 23.49
C ARG A 125 -16.41 -4.96 22.61
N ALA A 126 -17.09 -6.05 22.22
CA ALA A 126 -16.58 -6.94 21.18
C ALA A 126 -16.70 -6.19 19.84
N VAL A 127 -15.58 -6.01 19.15
CA VAL A 127 -15.52 -5.38 17.82
C VAL A 127 -15.15 -6.44 16.80
N PRO A 128 -15.77 -6.44 15.61
CA PRO A 128 -15.35 -7.31 14.52
C PRO A 128 -13.89 -7.03 14.13
N ASP A 129 -13.17 -8.08 13.71
CA ASP A 129 -11.73 -8.01 13.36
C ASP A 129 -11.36 -7.12 12.16
N VAL A 130 -12.33 -6.65 11.38
CA VAL A 130 -12.15 -5.69 10.26
C VAL A 130 -11.50 -4.38 10.69
N ASN A 131 -11.62 -4.04 11.95
CA ASN A 131 -11.03 -2.83 12.50
C ASN A 131 -9.50 -2.84 12.55
N LYS A 132 -8.84 -3.99 12.27
CA LYS A 132 -7.37 -4.09 12.32
C LYS A 132 -6.70 -3.16 11.33
N ALA A 133 -7.09 -3.19 10.05
CA ALA A 133 -6.50 -2.32 9.04
C ALA A 133 -6.78 -0.83 9.32
N ARG A 134 -8.00 -0.50 9.78
CA ARG A 134 -8.36 0.86 10.18
C ARG A 134 -7.62 1.29 11.46
N TYR A 135 -7.47 0.38 12.42
CA TYR A 135 -6.68 0.63 13.61
C TYR A 135 -5.22 0.94 13.24
N GLY A 136 -4.58 0.11 12.41
CA GLY A 136 -3.21 0.30 11.96
C GLY A 136 -2.99 1.64 11.23
N THR A 137 -3.95 2.06 10.40
CA THR A 137 -3.89 3.34 9.70
C THR A 137 -4.35 4.54 10.53
N ARG A 138 -4.92 4.33 11.70
CA ARG A 138 -5.52 5.39 12.56
C ARG A 138 -6.70 6.13 11.89
N VAL A 139 -7.38 5.50 10.94
CA VAL A 139 -8.54 6.07 10.23
C VAL A 139 -9.74 6.27 11.15
N ASP A 140 -9.94 5.43 12.17
CA ASP A 140 -11.05 5.59 13.13
C ASP A 140 -11.03 6.96 13.83
N SER A 141 -9.86 7.53 14.08
CA SER A 141 -9.73 8.89 14.61
C SER A 141 -10.21 9.95 13.61
N VAL A 142 -10.04 9.71 12.31
CA VAL A 142 -10.51 10.60 11.24
C VAL A 142 -12.04 10.53 11.12
N HIS A 143 -12.58 9.31 11.14
CA HIS A 143 -14.03 9.09 11.12
C HIS A 143 -14.74 9.66 12.35
N ALA A 144 -14.07 9.71 13.49
CA ALA A 144 -14.59 10.34 14.71
C ALA A 144 -14.37 11.87 14.76
N GLY A 145 -13.60 12.43 13.81
CA GLY A 145 -13.22 13.86 13.84
C GLY A 145 -12.28 14.22 15.00
N PHE A 146 -11.55 13.23 15.55
CA PHE A 146 -10.69 13.46 16.71
C PHE A 146 -9.51 14.36 16.36
N ASN A 147 -9.40 15.51 17.05
CA ASN A 147 -8.44 16.58 16.77
C ASN A 147 -8.54 17.16 15.35
N LEU A 148 -9.66 17.00 14.67
CA LEU A 148 -9.96 17.54 13.36
C LEU A 148 -11.15 18.50 13.45
N PRO A 149 -11.34 19.45 12.49
CA PRO A 149 -12.49 20.35 12.49
C PRO A 149 -13.85 19.65 12.37
N GLN A 150 -13.87 18.49 11.73
CA GLN A 150 -15.03 17.62 11.51
C GLN A 150 -14.59 16.20 11.21
N PRO A 151 -15.50 15.21 11.25
CA PRO A 151 -15.29 13.87 10.67
C PRO A 151 -15.08 13.95 9.15
N TYR A 152 -14.22 13.06 8.61
CA TYR A 152 -14.01 12.88 7.17
C TYR A 152 -14.24 11.42 6.81
N HIS A 153 -14.91 11.18 5.68
CA HIS A 153 -15.32 9.86 5.22
C HIS A 153 -15.08 9.60 3.72
N GLY A 154 -14.47 10.55 2.99
CA GLY A 154 -14.20 10.52 1.55
C GLY A 154 -15.34 11.13 0.71
N GLU A 155 -16.21 11.97 1.30
CA GLU A 155 -17.32 12.59 0.59
C GLU A 155 -16.82 13.49 -0.55
N GLY A 156 -17.48 13.41 -1.72
CA GLY A 156 -17.13 14.21 -2.90
C GLY A 156 -15.89 13.72 -3.66
N VAL A 157 -15.32 12.57 -3.30
CA VAL A 157 -14.15 11.98 -3.96
C VAL A 157 -14.53 10.70 -4.68
N LEU A 158 -13.97 10.49 -5.87
CA LEU A 158 -14.05 9.25 -6.64
C LEU A 158 -12.84 8.37 -6.35
N ILE A 159 -13.10 7.09 -6.06
CA ILE A 159 -12.08 6.05 -6.01
C ILE A 159 -12.21 5.19 -7.26
N GLY A 160 -11.27 5.32 -8.19
CA GLY A 160 -11.12 4.42 -9.32
C GLY A 160 -10.45 3.11 -8.88
N VAL A 161 -11.03 1.98 -9.22
CA VAL A 161 -10.41 0.67 -9.02
C VAL A 161 -10.33 -0.03 -10.36
N LEU A 162 -9.10 -0.20 -10.85
CA LEU A 162 -8.81 -0.98 -12.04
C LEU A 162 -8.35 -2.37 -11.59
N ASP A 163 -9.21 -3.37 -11.77
CA ASP A 163 -9.02 -4.70 -11.19
C ASP A 163 -9.93 -5.72 -11.91
N TRP A 164 -10.20 -6.86 -11.31
CA TRP A 164 -11.13 -7.88 -11.79
C TRP A 164 -11.87 -8.55 -10.63
N GLY A 165 -13.00 -9.19 -10.92
CA GLY A 165 -13.82 -9.88 -9.93
C GLY A 165 -14.67 -8.94 -9.09
N PHE A 166 -15.37 -8.00 -9.76
CA PHE A 166 -16.29 -7.07 -9.14
C PHE A 166 -17.68 -7.70 -8.97
N ASP A 167 -18.27 -7.48 -7.80
CA ASP A 167 -19.68 -7.70 -7.50
C ASP A 167 -20.37 -6.35 -7.31
N TYR A 168 -21.09 -5.90 -8.33
CA TYR A 168 -21.75 -4.60 -8.33
C TYR A 168 -22.99 -4.57 -7.44
N THR A 169 -23.47 -5.74 -6.99
CA THR A 169 -24.66 -5.87 -6.15
C THR A 169 -24.34 -5.84 -4.65
N HIS A 170 -23.04 -5.97 -4.30
CA HIS A 170 -22.60 -6.11 -2.92
C HIS A 170 -23.00 -4.89 -2.07
N PRO A 171 -23.66 -5.09 -0.89
CA PRO A 171 -24.10 -3.99 -0.02
C PRO A 171 -22.96 -3.11 0.51
N MET A 172 -21.73 -3.58 0.45
CA MET A 172 -20.51 -2.80 0.77
C MET A 172 -20.37 -1.53 -0.07
N PHE A 173 -20.90 -1.53 -1.30
CA PHE A 173 -20.85 -0.41 -2.24
C PHE A 173 -22.10 0.46 -2.22
N ARG A 174 -22.94 0.30 -1.22
CA ARG A 174 -24.06 1.21 -0.92
C ARG A 174 -23.67 2.20 0.16
N ASP A 175 -24.51 3.19 0.38
CA ASP A 175 -24.36 4.11 1.52
C ASP A 175 -24.52 3.38 2.87
N THR A 176 -24.25 4.05 3.96
CA THR A 176 -24.36 3.45 5.32
C THR A 176 -25.77 3.04 5.70
N THR A 177 -26.79 3.53 4.98
CA THR A 177 -28.19 3.16 5.16
C THR A 177 -28.62 2.01 4.25
N LEU A 178 -27.74 1.55 3.40
CA LEU A 178 -27.93 0.52 2.37
C LEU A 178 -28.98 0.89 1.32
N SER A 179 -29.37 2.15 1.21
CA SER A 179 -30.43 2.62 0.32
C SER A 179 -29.94 2.98 -1.07
N THR A 180 -28.76 3.59 -1.19
CA THR A 180 -28.26 4.17 -2.43
C THR A 180 -26.90 3.55 -2.81
N SER A 181 -26.74 3.17 -4.08
CA SER A 181 -25.44 2.73 -4.61
C SER A 181 -24.47 3.90 -4.69
N ARG A 182 -23.22 3.66 -4.30
CA ARG A 182 -22.09 4.59 -4.45
C ARG A 182 -21.20 4.24 -5.64
N ILE A 183 -21.59 3.25 -6.47
CA ILE A 183 -20.93 2.98 -7.74
C ILE A 183 -21.45 4.01 -8.74
N ARG A 184 -20.57 4.95 -9.15
CA ARG A 184 -20.90 6.02 -10.10
C ARG A 184 -20.97 5.51 -11.53
N ALA A 185 -20.02 4.66 -11.93
CA ALA A 185 -19.99 4.02 -13.23
C ALA A 185 -19.11 2.77 -13.20
N VAL A 186 -19.36 1.87 -14.13
CA VAL A 186 -18.57 0.66 -14.36
C VAL A 186 -18.23 0.51 -15.84
N TRP A 187 -17.02 0.03 -16.14
CA TRP A 187 -16.61 -0.39 -17.48
C TRP A 187 -16.06 -1.80 -17.43
N ASP A 188 -16.85 -2.76 -17.90
CA ASP A 188 -16.40 -4.14 -18.06
C ASP A 188 -15.77 -4.30 -19.45
N GLN A 189 -14.44 -4.27 -19.53
CA GLN A 189 -13.70 -4.30 -20.78
C GLN A 189 -13.82 -5.64 -21.54
N TYR A 190 -14.17 -6.74 -20.86
CA TYR A 190 -14.38 -8.05 -21.48
C TYR A 190 -15.79 -8.22 -22.06
N ARG A 191 -16.79 -7.52 -21.52
CA ARG A 191 -18.19 -7.68 -21.93
C ARG A 191 -18.42 -7.13 -23.32
N GLN A 192 -18.98 -7.96 -24.21
CA GLN A 192 -19.19 -7.60 -25.61
C GLN A 192 -20.61 -7.08 -25.93
N ALA A 193 -21.52 -7.10 -24.96
CA ALA A 193 -22.93 -6.76 -25.16
C ALA A 193 -23.30 -5.52 -24.33
N GLY A 194 -23.48 -4.37 -24.98
CA GLY A 194 -23.87 -3.13 -24.32
C GLY A 194 -23.22 -1.91 -24.97
N PRO A 195 -23.48 -0.70 -24.44
CA PRO A 195 -22.83 0.50 -24.92
C PRO A 195 -21.34 0.49 -24.53
N THR A 196 -20.49 0.94 -25.44
CA THR A 196 -19.06 1.15 -25.17
C THR A 196 -18.84 2.57 -24.66
N PRO A 197 -17.84 2.82 -23.80
CA PRO A 197 -17.55 4.17 -23.37
C PRO A 197 -16.86 4.95 -24.50
N GLY A 198 -17.40 6.14 -24.84
CA GLY A 198 -16.82 7.04 -25.83
C GLY A 198 -16.43 6.37 -27.14
N ASP A 199 -15.23 6.67 -27.62
CA ASP A 199 -14.69 6.19 -28.88
C ASP A 199 -13.82 4.92 -28.76
N TYR A 200 -13.73 4.31 -27.57
CA TYR A 200 -12.87 3.11 -27.35
C TYR A 200 -13.33 1.89 -28.15
N GLY A 201 -14.64 1.74 -28.39
CA GLY A 201 -15.17 0.72 -29.30
C GLY A 201 -15.19 -0.72 -28.76
N TYR A 202 -14.88 -0.93 -27.48
CA TYR A 202 -14.91 -2.23 -26.82
C TYR A 202 -15.41 -2.15 -25.38
N GLY A 203 -15.72 -3.32 -24.80
CA GLY A 203 -16.26 -3.41 -23.45
C GLY A 203 -17.71 -2.92 -23.36
N THR A 204 -18.23 -2.91 -22.14
CA THR A 204 -19.58 -2.41 -21.82
C THR A 204 -19.50 -1.45 -20.65
N VAL A 205 -20.06 -0.25 -20.81
CA VAL A 205 -20.20 0.75 -19.76
C VAL A 205 -21.62 0.76 -19.21
N ALA A 206 -21.75 0.92 -17.89
CA ALA A 206 -23.01 1.23 -17.23
C ALA A 206 -22.81 2.39 -16.24
N GLU A 207 -23.72 3.38 -16.30
CA GLU A 207 -23.65 4.61 -15.49
C GLU A 207 -24.89 4.81 -14.62
N SER A 208 -26.02 4.18 -14.98
CA SER A 208 -27.21 4.24 -14.14
C SER A 208 -27.18 3.17 -13.06
N PRO A 209 -27.63 3.46 -11.82
CA PRO A 209 -27.72 2.45 -10.76
C PRO A 209 -28.52 1.20 -11.17
N PHE A 210 -29.54 1.36 -12.02
CA PHE A 210 -30.32 0.24 -12.53
C PHE A 210 -29.51 -0.65 -13.46
N ASP A 211 -28.79 -0.07 -14.43
CA ASP A 211 -27.98 -0.82 -15.40
C ASP A 211 -26.82 -1.52 -14.71
N ILE A 212 -26.16 -0.85 -13.75
CA ILE A 212 -25.07 -1.42 -12.93
C ILE A 212 -25.59 -2.63 -12.13
N GLN A 213 -26.75 -2.48 -11.48
CA GLN A 213 -27.39 -3.58 -10.75
C GLN A 213 -27.76 -4.75 -11.68
N LEU A 214 -28.20 -4.45 -12.90
CA LEU A 214 -28.59 -5.46 -13.90
C LEU A 214 -27.37 -6.23 -14.42
N LEU A 215 -26.20 -5.63 -14.50
CA LEU A 215 -24.96 -6.33 -14.86
C LEU A 215 -24.58 -7.37 -13.80
N GLY A 216 -24.85 -7.12 -12.54
CA GLY A 216 -24.56 -7.99 -11.40
C GLY A 216 -23.09 -8.08 -11.05
N SER A 217 -22.27 -8.63 -11.93
CA SER A 217 -20.81 -8.74 -11.80
C SER A 217 -20.10 -8.42 -13.09
N ASP A 218 -18.79 -8.25 -13.04
CA ASP A 218 -17.95 -8.24 -14.24
C ASP A 218 -17.87 -9.64 -14.89
N THR A 219 -17.32 -9.70 -16.11
CA THR A 219 -17.16 -10.94 -16.87
C THR A 219 -15.74 -11.49 -16.83
N SER A 220 -14.81 -10.85 -16.13
CA SER A 220 -13.44 -11.31 -16.00
C SER A 220 -13.34 -12.49 -15.05
N ASN A 221 -12.77 -13.58 -15.53
CA ASN A 221 -12.40 -14.76 -14.73
C ASN A 221 -10.95 -15.14 -14.97
N VAL A 222 -10.06 -14.13 -15.00
CA VAL A 222 -8.65 -14.28 -15.37
C VAL A 222 -7.93 -15.27 -14.46
N TYR A 223 -8.28 -15.32 -13.18
CA TYR A 223 -7.65 -16.20 -12.19
C TYR A 223 -8.60 -17.25 -11.58
N GLY A 224 -9.82 -17.34 -12.05
CA GLY A 224 -10.86 -18.11 -11.34
C GLY A 224 -11.25 -17.51 -9.98
N TYR A 225 -10.98 -16.22 -9.79
CA TYR A 225 -11.10 -15.54 -8.49
C TYR A 225 -12.03 -14.34 -8.57
N SER A 226 -13.21 -14.49 -9.11
CA SER A 226 -14.19 -13.40 -9.30
C SER A 226 -14.49 -12.59 -8.03
N THR A 227 -13.47 -12.12 -7.32
CA THR A 227 -13.61 -11.43 -6.03
C THR A 227 -12.51 -10.42 -5.69
N HIS A 228 -11.36 -10.41 -6.39
CA HIS A 228 -10.22 -9.58 -5.99
C HIS A 228 -10.58 -8.09 -5.97
N GLY A 229 -11.16 -7.56 -7.03
CA GLY A 229 -11.60 -6.15 -7.10
C GLY A 229 -12.69 -5.81 -6.09
N THR A 230 -13.61 -6.75 -5.78
CA THR A 230 -14.61 -6.58 -4.72
C THR A 230 -13.94 -6.41 -3.35
N HIS A 231 -12.92 -7.22 -3.06
CA HIS A 231 -12.18 -7.15 -1.80
C HIS A 231 -11.38 -5.84 -1.68
N VAL A 232 -10.65 -5.49 -2.72
CA VAL A 232 -9.85 -4.28 -2.84
C VAL A 232 -10.71 -3.02 -2.66
N ALA A 233 -11.82 -2.92 -3.39
CA ALA A 233 -12.73 -1.78 -3.31
C ALA A 233 -13.37 -1.65 -1.92
N GLY A 234 -13.70 -2.78 -1.29
CA GLY A 234 -14.22 -2.80 0.07
C GLY A 234 -13.24 -2.24 1.10
N ILE A 235 -11.93 -2.49 0.95
CA ILE A 235 -10.88 -1.89 1.80
C ILE A 235 -10.80 -0.38 1.58
N ALA A 236 -10.77 0.07 0.32
CA ALA A 236 -10.62 1.48 0.01
C ALA A 236 -11.79 2.32 0.53
N GLY A 237 -13.03 1.91 0.26
CA GLY A 237 -14.17 2.78 0.53
C GLY A 237 -15.47 2.06 0.91
N GLY A 238 -15.43 0.82 1.36
CA GLY A 238 -16.65 0.10 1.74
C GLY A 238 -17.44 0.77 2.86
N SER A 239 -18.79 0.77 2.77
CA SER A 239 -19.67 1.39 3.77
C SER A 239 -19.82 0.59 5.07
N GLY A 240 -19.38 -0.67 5.06
CA GLY A 240 -19.50 -1.60 6.17
C GLY A 240 -20.71 -2.52 6.10
N ALA A 241 -21.48 -2.50 5.02
CA ALA A 241 -22.62 -3.40 4.73
C ALA A 241 -23.60 -3.59 5.91
N GLY A 242 -23.80 -2.55 6.71
CA GLY A 242 -24.68 -2.61 7.90
C GLY A 242 -24.10 -3.30 9.13
N ILE A 243 -22.94 -3.95 9.04
CA ILE A 243 -22.30 -4.69 10.16
C ILE A 243 -21.01 -3.99 10.68
N GLY A 244 -20.74 -2.78 10.22
CA GLY A 244 -19.62 -1.97 10.71
C GLY A 244 -18.25 -2.30 10.10
N LEU A 245 -18.17 -3.14 9.08
CA LEU A 245 -16.94 -3.50 8.35
C LEU A 245 -16.54 -2.43 7.33
N LYS A 246 -16.40 -1.18 7.81
CA LYS A 246 -16.12 -0.04 6.95
C LYS A 246 -14.70 -0.10 6.39
N GLY A 247 -14.55 0.29 5.12
CA GLY A 247 -13.27 0.66 4.52
C GLY A 247 -12.74 2.00 5.04
N MET A 248 -11.69 2.49 4.40
CA MET A 248 -11.00 3.73 4.83
C MET A 248 -11.82 4.98 4.52
N ALA A 249 -12.48 5.05 3.35
CA ALA A 249 -13.27 6.20 2.90
C ALA A 249 -14.74 5.80 2.60
N PRO A 250 -15.56 5.51 3.64
CA PRO A 250 -16.88 4.89 3.48
C PRO A 250 -17.96 5.77 2.83
N ALA A 251 -17.69 7.03 2.54
CA ALA A 251 -18.57 7.92 1.81
C ALA A 251 -18.07 8.26 0.39
N ALA A 252 -16.88 7.82 -0.01
CA ALA A 252 -16.39 7.97 -1.36
C ALA A 252 -17.24 7.19 -2.37
N GLU A 253 -17.34 7.69 -3.59
CA GLU A 253 -17.99 7.00 -4.70
C GLU A 253 -16.96 6.20 -5.53
N PHE A 254 -17.42 5.25 -6.34
CA PHE A 254 -16.54 4.34 -7.06
C PHE A 254 -16.68 4.46 -8.57
N LEU A 255 -15.55 4.33 -9.25
CA LEU A 255 -15.45 3.98 -10.66
C LEU A 255 -14.76 2.61 -10.75
N PHE A 256 -15.42 1.62 -11.33
CA PHE A 256 -14.85 0.29 -11.51
C PHE A 256 -14.55 0.04 -12.99
N ALA A 257 -13.33 -0.36 -13.28
CA ALA A 257 -12.99 -0.88 -14.60
C ALA A 257 -12.40 -2.28 -14.47
N THR A 258 -12.95 -3.22 -15.26
CA THR A 258 -12.44 -4.59 -15.31
C THR A 258 -11.30 -4.66 -16.31
N LEU A 259 -10.09 -4.85 -15.81
CA LEU A 259 -8.85 -4.84 -16.58
C LEU A 259 -8.76 -6.02 -17.57
N MET A 260 -8.52 -5.73 -18.84
CA MET A 260 -8.30 -6.72 -19.91
C MET A 260 -6.85 -7.23 -19.98
N VAL A 261 -6.13 -7.19 -18.84
CA VAL A 261 -4.76 -7.70 -18.59
C VAL A 261 -3.67 -7.27 -19.56
N ASP A 262 -3.78 -6.08 -20.13
CA ASP A 262 -2.75 -5.44 -20.91
C ASP A 262 -2.62 -3.94 -20.58
N GLU A 263 -1.46 -3.35 -20.89
CA GLU A 263 -1.20 -1.94 -20.57
C GLU A 263 -2.10 -0.98 -21.36
N SER A 264 -2.42 -1.30 -22.61
CA SER A 264 -3.26 -0.44 -23.45
C SER A 264 -4.65 -0.28 -22.85
N SER A 265 -5.28 -1.39 -22.44
CA SER A 265 -6.58 -1.37 -21.80
C SER A 265 -6.56 -0.69 -20.42
N ALA A 266 -5.42 -0.74 -19.74
CA ALA A 266 -5.23 0.00 -18.48
C ALA A 266 -5.20 1.50 -18.72
N LEU A 267 -4.47 1.99 -19.74
CA LEU A 267 -4.42 3.41 -20.07
C LEU A 267 -5.79 3.94 -20.51
N ASP A 268 -6.52 3.18 -21.33
CA ASP A 268 -7.89 3.52 -21.71
C ASP A 268 -8.82 3.64 -20.49
N ALA A 269 -8.67 2.74 -19.51
CA ALA A 269 -9.47 2.80 -18.28
C ALA A 269 -9.12 4.02 -17.41
N TYR A 270 -7.85 4.41 -17.33
CA TYR A 270 -7.43 5.59 -16.58
C TYR A 270 -8.00 6.88 -17.20
N GLU A 271 -7.91 7.01 -18.53
CA GLU A 271 -8.46 8.15 -19.25
C GLU A 271 -9.98 8.22 -19.11
N TRP A 272 -10.66 7.06 -19.22
CA TRP A 272 -12.10 7.00 -19.00
C TRP A 272 -12.48 7.43 -17.58
N MET A 273 -11.80 6.92 -16.56
CA MET A 273 -12.05 7.32 -15.16
C MET A 273 -11.82 8.82 -14.95
N HIS A 274 -10.75 9.36 -15.55
CA HIS A 274 -10.46 10.79 -15.50
C HIS A 274 -11.58 11.61 -16.16
N SER A 275 -12.01 11.23 -17.37
CA SER A 275 -13.08 11.93 -18.08
C SER A 275 -14.40 11.95 -17.30
N VAL A 276 -14.75 10.87 -16.60
CA VAL A 276 -15.93 10.83 -15.72
C VAL A 276 -15.74 11.74 -14.51
N ALA A 277 -14.56 11.74 -13.90
CA ALA A 277 -14.26 12.59 -12.75
C ALA A 277 -14.31 14.09 -13.11
N GLU A 278 -13.75 14.47 -14.27
CA GLU A 278 -13.85 15.84 -14.79
C GLU A 278 -15.30 16.26 -15.05
N ALA A 279 -16.09 15.40 -15.68
CA ALA A 279 -17.50 15.67 -15.95
C ALA A 279 -18.32 15.88 -14.67
N ASP A 280 -17.98 15.17 -13.61
CA ASP A 280 -18.61 15.28 -12.28
C ASP A 280 -18.00 16.43 -11.44
N GLY A 281 -16.89 17.02 -11.85
CA GLY A 281 -16.13 18.03 -11.08
C GLY A 281 -15.58 17.50 -9.76
N LYS A 282 -15.20 16.22 -9.71
CA LYS A 282 -14.72 15.52 -8.52
C LYS A 282 -13.25 15.17 -8.62
N ARG A 283 -12.59 15.11 -7.47
CA ARG A 283 -11.21 14.60 -7.38
C ARG A 283 -11.20 13.08 -7.51
N LEU A 284 -10.13 12.56 -8.11
CA LEU A 284 -9.97 11.14 -8.43
C LEU A 284 -8.69 10.58 -7.81
N VAL A 285 -8.82 9.46 -7.10
CA VAL A 285 -7.70 8.58 -6.73
C VAL A 285 -7.91 7.22 -7.36
N ILE A 286 -6.90 6.71 -8.08
CA ILE A 286 -6.95 5.39 -8.74
C ILE A 286 -6.07 4.41 -7.96
N ASN A 287 -6.65 3.27 -7.59
CA ASN A 287 -5.95 2.16 -6.97
C ASN A 287 -5.62 1.08 -7.99
N ASN A 288 -4.35 0.69 -8.05
CA ASN A 288 -3.83 -0.42 -8.84
C ASN A 288 -3.30 -1.50 -7.90
N SER A 289 -4.05 -2.59 -7.75
CA SER A 289 -3.65 -3.75 -6.96
C SER A 289 -3.11 -4.89 -7.83
N TRP A 290 -2.37 -4.53 -8.87
CA TRP A 290 -1.73 -5.42 -9.83
C TRP A 290 -0.38 -4.85 -10.28
N GLY A 291 0.42 -5.67 -10.98
CA GLY A 291 1.71 -5.25 -11.52
C GLY A 291 2.18 -6.12 -12.68
N LEU A 292 3.06 -5.57 -13.49
CA LEU A 292 3.67 -6.22 -14.66
C LEU A 292 5.19 -6.36 -14.46
N PRO A 293 5.64 -7.39 -13.73
CA PRO A 293 7.04 -7.52 -13.34
C PRO A 293 7.99 -7.84 -14.48
N GLN A 294 7.49 -8.29 -15.63
CA GLN A 294 8.29 -8.74 -16.77
C GLN A 294 8.29 -7.74 -17.93
N TRP A 295 7.49 -6.67 -17.82
CA TRP A 295 7.25 -5.75 -18.91
C TRP A 295 7.58 -4.32 -18.50
N GLY A 296 7.99 -3.55 -19.50
CA GLY A 296 8.35 -2.16 -19.31
C GLY A 296 9.72 -1.96 -18.65
N THR A 297 10.00 -0.73 -18.31
CA THR A 297 11.26 -0.31 -17.71
C THR A 297 11.10 -0.15 -16.20
N PRO A 298 11.91 -0.86 -15.37
CA PRO A 298 11.76 -0.78 -13.89
C PRO A 298 12.24 0.55 -13.28
N ASP A 299 12.56 1.54 -14.12
CA ASP A 299 12.88 2.93 -13.74
C ASP A 299 11.71 3.91 -13.97
N GLY A 300 10.55 3.42 -14.41
CA GLY A 300 9.40 4.27 -14.67
C GLY A 300 9.47 5.11 -15.96
N SER A 301 10.47 4.89 -16.82
CA SER A 301 10.60 5.62 -18.10
C SER A 301 9.71 5.06 -19.23
N GLY A 302 9.01 3.94 -19.00
CA GLY A 302 8.10 3.33 -19.97
C GLY A 302 6.91 4.21 -20.33
N LEU A 303 6.31 3.98 -21.52
CA LEU A 303 5.22 4.82 -22.05
C LEU A 303 3.99 4.83 -21.13
N SER A 304 3.65 3.70 -20.51
CA SER A 304 2.52 3.62 -19.57
C SER A 304 2.75 4.49 -18.33
N ASN A 305 3.98 4.51 -17.78
CA ASN A 305 4.29 5.40 -16.66
C ASN A 305 4.31 6.88 -17.07
N GLN A 306 4.78 7.21 -18.27
CA GLN A 306 4.69 8.58 -18.79
C GLN A 306 3.24 9.04 -18.96
N PHE A 307 2.33 8.15 -19.36
CA PHE A 307 0.91 8.44 -19.45
C PHE A 307 0.29 8.68 -18.06
N ILE A 308 0.65 7.85 -17.07
CA ILE A 308 0.25 8.02 -15.67
C ILE A 308 0.77 9.36 -15.11
N ASP A 309 2.02 9.72 -15.42
CA ASP A 309 2.61 11.00 -15.01
C ASP A 309 1.83 12.18 -15.61
N ALA A 310 1.41 12.10 -16.89
CA ALA A 310 0.60 13.12 -17.53
C ALA A 310 -0.77 13.29 -16.84
N LEU A 311 -1.47 12.21 -16.52
CA LEU A 311 -2.74 12.29 -15.78
C LEU A 311 -2.54 12.80 -14.34
N SER A 312 -1.39 12.49 -13.73
CA SER A 312 -1.04 13.05 -12.42
C SER A 312 -0.82 14.56 -12.47
N ASP A 313 -0.24 15.08 -13.55
CA ASP A 313 -0.10 16.52 -13.77
C ASP A 313 -1.48 17.22 -13.91
N GLU A 314 -2.51 16.49 -14.33
CA GLU A 314 -3.91 16.93 -14.37
C GLU A 314 -4.65 16.71 -13.03
N GLY A 315 -3.98 16.16 -12.02
CA GLY A 315 -4.49 16.06 -10.64
C GLY A 315 -5.02 14.68 -10.26
N VAL A 316 -4.89 13.66 -11.09
CA VAL A 316 -5.24 12.26 -10.74
C VAL A 316 -4.18 11.68 -9.82
N VAL A 317 -4.59 11.11 -8.70
CA VAL A 317 -3.67 10.46 -7.74
C VAL A 317 -3.63 8.96 -8.00
N PHE A 318 -2.44 8.42 -8.27
CA PHE A 318 -2.26 6.98 -8.46
C PHE A 318 -1.62 6.35 -7.23
N VAL A 319 -2.25 5.29 -6.71
CA VAL A 319 -1.75 4.45 -5.62
C VAL A 319 -1.62 3.02 -6.13
N SER A 320 -0.47 2.40 -5.94
CA SER A 320 -0.22 1.04 -6.42
C SER A 320 0.42 0.16 -5.35
N SER A 321 0.04 -1.11 -5.35
CA SER A 321 0.77 -2.15 -4.62
C SER A 321 2.21 -2.28 -5.14
N ASN A 322 3.19 -2.48 -4.23
CA ASN A 322 4.60 -2.58 -4.61
C ASN A 322 5.03 -3.99 -5.09
N GLY A 323 4.18 -5.01 -4.93
CA GLY A 323 4.46 -6.40 -5.32
C GLY A 323 4.61 -7.36 -4.14
N ASN A 324 4.63 -8.67 -4.45
CA ASN A 324 4.59 -9.75 -3.45
C ASN A 324 5.77 -10.73 -3.60
N ASN A 325 6.99 -10.22 -3.81
CA ASN A 325 8.21 -11.01 -4.00
C ASN A 325 9.31 -10.73 -2.95
N GLY A 326 8.97 -10.10 -1.81
CA GLY A 326 9.95 -9.75 -0.77
C GLY A 326 10.61 -10.92 -0.06
N ASP A 327 10.06 -12.13 -0.18
CA ASP A 327 10.60 -13.36 0.37
C ASP A 327 11.29 -14.27 -0.68
N VAL A 328 11.62 -13.69 -1.85
CA VAL A 328 12.26 -14.40 -2.96
C VAL A 328 13.54 -13.67 -3.38
N ASP A 329 14.64 -14.38 -3.47
CA ASP A 329 15.93 -13.85 -3.92
C ASP A 329 16.02 -13.84 -5.47
N PHE A 330 15.11 -13.09 -6.10
CA PHE A 330 14.84 -13.14 -7.54
C PHE A 330 15.61 -12.10 -8.37
N HIS A 331 16.28 -11.18 -7.70
CA HIS A 331 17.12 -10.17 -8.31
C HIS A 331 18.59 -10.46 -7.99
N LEU A 332 19.48 -10.08 -8.86
CA LEU A 332 20.90 -9.95 -8.60
C LEU A 332 21.49 -8.81 -9.40
N ASP A 333 22.49 -8.14 -8.85
CA ASP A 333 23.26 -7.13 -9.57
C ASP A 333 24.76 -7.36 -9.43
N HIS A 334 25.51 -6.78 -10.37
CA HIS A 334 26.96 -6.83 -10.35
C HIS A 334 27.56 -5.65 -11.10
N THR A 335 28.62 -5.08 -10.54
CA THR A 335 29.46 -4.10 -11.23
C THR A 335 30.71 -4.77 -11.75
N PHE A 336 30.91 -4.78 -13.06
CA PHE A 336 32.08 -5.34 -13.68
C PHE A 336 33.30 -4.46 -13.43
N GLU A 337 34.38 -5.06 -12.88
CA GLU A 337 35.59 -4.34 -12.48
C GLU A 337 36.72 -4.44 -13.51
N ALA A 338 36.66 -5.43 -14.40
CA ALA A 338 37.68 -5.69 -15.40
C ALA A 338 37.12 -6.39 -16.64
N PRO A 339 37.75 -6.25 -17.82
CA PRO A 339 37.36 -6.99 -19.02
C PRO A 339 37.35 -8.52 -18.81
N GLY A 340 36.23 -9.16 -19.15
CA GLY A 340 36.01 -10.60 -19.00
C GLY A 340 35.58 -11.01 -17.59
N ASP A 341 35.29 -10.05 -16.70
CA ASP A 341 34.64 -10.35 -15.43
C ASP A 341 33.29 -11.03 -15.70
N THR A 342 33.06 -12.15 -15.02
CA THR A 342 31.93 -13.04 -15.31
C THR A 342 31.24 -13.46 -14.04
N ILE A 343 29.98 -13.13 -13.95
CA ILE A 343 29.09 -13.68 -12.92
C ILE A 343 28.42 -14.96 -13.36
N ARG A 344 28.17 -15.84 -12.41
CA ARG A 344 27.45 -17.10 -12.59
C ARG A 344 26.43 -17.25 -11.48
N SER A 345 25.21 -17.67 -11.87
CA SER A 345 24.15 -17.97 -10.92
C SER A 345 23.30 -19.13 -11.43
N ARG A 346 22.84 -19.98 -10.52
CA ARG A 346 21.88 -21.01 -10.85
C ARG A 346 20.48 -20.42 -10.86
N VAL A 347 19.77 -20.57 -11.98
CA VAL A 347 18.38 -20.15 -12.15
C VAL A 347 17.47 -21.23 -11.56
N LYS A 348 16.72 -20.91 -10.51
CA LYS A 348 15.66 -21.75 -9.98
C LYS A 348 14.44 -21.66 -10.88
N PHE A 349 13.86 -22.79 -11.19
CA PHE A 349 12.64 -22.89 -12.01
C PHE A 349 11.43 -23.15 -11.11
N TYR A 350 10.33 -22.47 -11.40
CA TYR A 350 9.05 -22.79 -10.79
C TYR A 350 8.63 -24.22 -11.15
N PRO A 351 8.14 -25.04 -10.20
CA PRO A 351 7.74 -26.40 -10.49
C PRO A 351 6.52 -26.45 -11.41
N LEU A 352 6.66 -27.06 -12.59
CA LEU A 352 5.56 -27.20 -13.56
C LEU A 352 4.31 -27.88 -13.00
N THR A 353 4.48 -28.77 -12.01
CA THR A 353 3.37 -29.48 -11.36
C THR A 353 2.55 -28.60 -10.42
N SER A 354 3.06 -27.44 -10.03
CA SER A 354 2.41 -26.53 -9.11
C SER A 354 1.41 -25.58 -9.80
N ASN A 355 1.62 -25.33 -11.10
CA ASN A 355 0.73 -24.53 -11.92
C ASN A 355 0.73 -25.04 -13.36
N PRO A 356 -0.42 -25.47 -13.90
CA PRO A 356 -0.49 -26.01 -15.27
C PRO A 356 -0.13 -24.98 -16.36
N ASN A 357 -0.20 -23.69 -16.04
CA ASN A 357 0.17 -22.62 -16.96
C ASN A 357 1.66 -22.25 -16.88
N ALA A 358 2.44 -22.85 -15.99
CA ALA A 358 3.88 -22.56 -15.92
C ALA A 358 4.59 -23.05 -17.20
N TRP A 359 5.14 -22.10 -17.97
CA TRP A 359 5.89 -22.40 -19.18
C TRP A 359 7.39 -22.57 -18.90
N GLY A 360 7.99 -21.64 -18.18
CA GLY A 360 9.41 -21.64 -17.88
C GLY A 360 9.83 -20.43 -17.04
N GLN A 361 11.07 -19.97 -17.25
CA GLN A 361 11.59 -18.78 -16.60
C GLN A 361 11.90 -17.69 -17.62
N ASN A 362 11.65 -16.45 -17.22
CA ASN A 362 11.98 -15.24 -17.94
C ASN A 362 13.10 -14.52 -17.18
N LEU A 363 14.24 -14.40 -17.81
CA LEU A 363 15.39 -13.64 -17.31
C LEU A 363 15.42 -12.30 -18.03
N THR A 364 15.27 -11.20 -17.28
CA THR A 364 15.39 -9.84 -17.81
C THR A 364 16.65 -9.19 -17.25
N LEU A 365 17.46 -8.57 -18.09
CA LEU A 365 18.70 -7.91 -17.71
C LEU A 365 18.73 -6.48 -18.24
N TRP A 366 19.17 -5.57 -17.38
CA TRP A 366 19.37 -4.17 -17.70
C TRP A 366 20.78 -3.74 -17.30
N GLY A 367 21.52 -3.21 -18.26
CA GLY A 367 22.86 -2.68 -18.01
C GLY A 367 22.87 -1.16 -17.76
N GLU A 368 24.05 -0.62 -17.61
CA GLU A 368 24.28 0.82 -17.45
C GLU A 368 24.35 1.51 -18.82
N VAL A 369 23.87 2.76 -18.89
CA VAL A 369 23.82 3.53 -20.15
C VAL A 369 25.23 3.69 -20.73
N GLY A 370 25.38 3.32 -22.01
CA GLY A 370 26.64 3.42 -22.73
C GLY A 370 27.59 2.23 -22.55
N GLU A 371 27.23 1.30 -21.67
CA GLU A 371 27.97 0.06 -21.45
C GLU A 371 27.36 -1.10 -22.24
N SER A 372 28.02 -2.26 -22.23
CA SER A 372 27.49 -3.49 -22.84
C SER A 372 27.83 -4.70 -21.99
N PHE A 373 27.01 -5.73 -22.11
CA PHE A 373 27.24 -7.02 -21.49
C PHE A 373 26.84 -8.14 -22.44
N GLU A 374 27.35 -9.32 -22.17
CA GLU A 374 26.91 -10.55 -22.85
C GLU A 374 26.33 -11.53 -21.84
N MET A 375 25.31 -12.28 -22.26
CA MET A 375 24.66 -13.30 -21.46
C MET A 375 24.40 -14.56 -22.26
N GLY A 376 24.50 -15.67 -21.57
CA GLY A 376 24.13 -17.01 -22.04
C GLY A 376 23.92 -17.93 -20.86
N PHE A 377 23.60 -19.20 -21.12
CA PHE A 377 23.43 -20.21 -20.08
C PHE A 377 24.13 -21.51 -20.39
N GLN A 378 24.45 -22.25 -19.32
CA GLN A 378 24.90 -23.63 -19.39
C GLN A 378 23.84 -24.56 -18.80
N LEU A 379 23.71 -25.74 -19.37
CA LEU A 379 22.86 -26.82 -18.87
C LEU A 379 23.76 -27.85 -18.19
N THR A 380 23.46 -28.18 -16.94
CA THR A 380 24.28 -29.14 -16.20
C THR A 380 23.45 -30.29 -15.61
N VAL A 381 24.10 -31.44 -15.50
CA VAL A 381 23.64 -32.54 -14.64
C VAL A 381 24.47 -32.50 -13.36
N GLY A 382 23.76 -32.46 -12.22
CA GLY A 382 24.38 -32.08 -10.95
C GLY A 382 24.81 -30.61 -10.95
N LEU A 383 25.90 -30.31 -10.23
CA LEU A 383 26.41 -28.95 -10.11
C LEU A 383 27.54 -28.57 -11.08
N SER A 384 28.14 -29.52 -11.76
CA SER A 384 29.40 -29.28 -12.50
C SER A 384 29.51 -29.89 -13.88
N THR A 385 28.71 -30.90 -14.21
CA THR A 385 28.83 -31.58 -15.52
C THR A 385 28.01 -30.82 -16.56
N VAL A 386 28.68 -30.01 -17.38
CA VAL A 386 28.04 -29.29 -18.50
C VAL A 386 27.69 -30.32 -19.58
N VAL A 387 26.42 -30.33 -19.96
CA VAL A 387 25.85 -31.21 -20.98
C VAL A 387 25.33 -30.47 -22.21
N GLY A 388 25.24 -29.13 -22.13
CA GLY A 388 24.85 -28.24 -23.22
C GLY A 388 25.02 -26.80 -22.82
N GLU A 389 25.03 -25.88 -23.77
CA GLU A 389 25.10 -24.45 -23.52
C GLU A 389 24.49 -23.65 -24.68
N SER A 390 24.00 -22.45 -24.39
CA SER A 390 23.64 -21.45 -25.40
C SER A 390 24.91 -20.75 -25.91
N PRO A 391 24.87 -20.10 -27.09
CA PRO A 391 25.79 -19.00 -27.38
C PRO A 391 25.75 -17.92 -26.31
N MET A 392 26.81 -17.13 -26.21
CA MET A 392 26.79 -15.84 -25.51
C MET A 392 26.28 -14.79 -26.50
N TYR A 393 25.31 -14.03 -26.09
CA TYR A 393 24.71 -12.94 -26.87
C TYR A 393 25.16 -11.61 -26.27
N ASN A 394 25.75 -10.74 -27.10
CA ASN A 394 26.25 -9.45 -26.64
C ASN A 394 25.28 -8.33 -27.00
N THR A 395 24.94 -7.48 -26.05
CA THR A 395 24.04 -6.34 -26.28
C THR A 395 24.57 -5.37 -27.33
N SER A 396 25.89 -5.32 -27.58
CA SER A 396 26.49 -4.48 -28.62
C SER A 396 26.29 -5.00 -30.04
N ASP A 397 25.84 -6.25 -30.24
CA ASP A 397 25.70 -6.85 -31.59
C ASP A 397 24.48 -6.33 -32.37
N GLY A 398 23.74 -5.37 -31.80
CA GLY A 398 22.55 -4.74 -32.40
C GLY A 398 21.26 -5.39 -31.94
N PRO A 399 20.09 -4.83 -32.29
CA PRO A 399 18.83 -5.41 -31.88
C PRO A 399 18.66 -6.81 -32.47
N LEU A 400 18.26 -7.78 -31.63
CA LEU A 400 18.05 -9.18 -32.01
C LEU A 400 16.73 -9.68 -31.41
N MET A 401 15.98 -10.44 -32.19
CA MET A 401 14.91 -11.30 -31.73
C MET A 401 15.11 -12.70 -32.34
N LEU A 402 15.21 -13.72 -31.50
CA LEU A 402 15.57 -15.07 -31.92
C LEU A 402 14.85 -16.12 -31.08
N ASP A 403 14.14 -17.02 -31.73
CA ASP A 403 13.66 -18.29 -31.15
C ASP A 403 14.62 -19.42 -31.54
N THR A 404 15.04 -20.23 -30.57
CA THR A 404 16.02 -21.28 -30.81
C THR A 404 15.95 -22.38 -29.74
N PHE A 405 16.88 -23.35 -29.78
CA PHE A 405 16.91 -24.46 -28.84
C PHE A 405 18.31 -25.03 -28.64
N VAL A 406 18.48 -25.77 -27.54
CA VAL A 406 19.63 -26.65 -27.27
C VAL A 406 19.11 -28.06 -27.04
N VAL A 407 19.75 -29.06 -27.70
CA VAL A 407 19.39 -30.47 -27.49
C VAL A 407 20.37 -31.11 -26.50
N VAL A 408 19.83 -31.72 -25.45
CA VAL A 408 20.60 -32.38 -24.39
C VAL A 408 19.94 -33.72 -24.04
N ASN A 409 20.68 -34.82 -24.18
CA ASN A 409 20.22 -36.18 -23.81
C ASN A 409 18.82 -36.55 -24.37
N ASN A 410 18.53 -36.15 -25.60
CA ASN A 410 17.26 -36.29 -26.32
C ASN A 410 16.14 -35.32 -25.84
N ASP A 411 16.38 -34.48 -24.86
CA ASP A 411 15.47 -33.41 -24.50
C ASP A 411 15.79 -32.13 -25.31
N THR A 412 14.75 -31.40 -25.70
CA THR A 412 14.89 -30.10 -26.36
C THR A 412 14.57 -28.99 -25.37
N ILE A 413 15.55 -28.15 -25.08
CA ILE A 413 15.40 -26.96 -24.27
C ILE A 413 15.17 -25.79 -25.22
N VAL A 414 13.95 -25.29 -25.29
CA VAL A 414 13.62 -24.12 -26.12
C VAL A 414 13.91 -22.86 -25.36
N TYR A 415 14.40 -21.85 -26.06
CA TYR A 415 14.55 -20.51 -25.48
C TYR A 415 14.47 -19.45 -26.58
N ASP A 416 14.10 -18.26 -26.17
CA ASP A 416 14.16 -17.08 -27.03
C ASP A 416 15.04 -16.00 -26.40
N VAL A 417 15.50 -15.09 -27.23
CA VAL A 417 16.33 -13.95 -26.85
C VAL A 417 15.81 -12.72 -27.53
N VAL A 418 15.57 -11.68 -26.74
CA VAL A 418 15.35 -10.31 -27.22
C VAL A 418 16.47 -9.47 -26.62
N LEU A 419 17.18 -8.71 -27.44
CA LEU A 419 18.19 -7.78 -26.96
C LEU A 419 18.14 -6.45 -27.71
N GLU A 420 18.44 -5.39 -26.97
CA GLU A 420 18.53 -4.04 -27.46
C GLU A 420 19.78 -3.36 -26.90
N PRO A 421 20.68 -2.84 -27.77
CA PRO A 421 21.89 -2.15 -27.33
C PRO A 421 21.60 -0.89 -26.52
N SER A 422 20.49 -0.23 -26.81
CA SER A 422 20.05 1.01 -26.19
C SER A 422 18.53 1.06 -26.26
N HIS A 423 17.87 0.70 -25.17
CA HIS A 423 16.42 0.65 -25.11
C HIS A 423 15.85 2.06 -25.33
N PRO A 424 14.84 2.24 -26.21
CA PRO A 424 14.40 3.57 -26.63
C PRO A 424 13.81 4.43 -25.49
N ALA A 425 13.31 3.84 -24.41
CA ALA A 425 12.75 4.58 -23.28
C ALA A 425 13.79 5.16 -22.32
N ASN A 426 14.95 4.48 -22.12
CA ASN A 426 15.93 4.89 -21.09
C ASN A 426 17.40 4.83 -21.53
N GLY A 427 17.66 4.43 -22.77
CA GLY A 427 19.02 4.33 -23.30
C GLY A 427 19.89 3.21 -22.73
N ARG A 428 19.34 2.35 -21.87
CA ARG A 428 20.07 1.24 -21.25
C ARG A 428 20.16 0.04 -22.20
N PRO A 429 21.25 -0.73 -22.21
CA PRO A 429 21.27 -2.03 -22.88
C PRO A 429 20.33 -2.98 -22.13
N PHE A 430 19.55 -3.71 -22.90
CA PHE A 430 18.52 -4.61 -22.41
C PHE A 430 18.66 -6.00 -23.04
N MET A 431 18.44 -7.04 -22.24
CA MET A 431 18.29 -8.40 -22.74
C MET A 431 17.18 -9.12 -21.96
N GLN A 432 16.34 -9.83 -22.71
CA GLN A 432 15.40 -10.79 -22.18
C GLN A 432 15.69 -12.17 -22.74
N MET A 433 15.67 -13.18 -21.89
CA MET A 433 15.80 -14.57 -22.29
C MET A 433 14.77 -15.43 -21.58
N ARG A 434 13.82 -15.99 -22.34
CA ARG A 434 12.84 -16.93 -21.79
C ARG A 434 13.32 -18.35 -22.05
N ILE A 435 13.28 -19.21 -21.04
CA ILE A 435 13.84 -20.56 -21.11
C ILE A 435 12.78 -21.58 -20.69
N HIS A 436 12.48 -22.51 -21.57
CA HIS A 436 11.58 -23.65 -21.32
C HIS A 436 12.35 -24.96 -21.37
N LYS A 437 12.58 -25.55 -20.22
CA LYS A 437 13.28 -26.86 -20.12
C LYS A 437 12.33 -28.05 -19.99
N GLY A 438 11.02 -27.84 -19.91
CA GLY A 438 10.04 -28.91 -19.73
C GLY A 438 10.38 -29.80 -18.54
N SER A 439 10.31 -31.11 -18.75
CA SER A 439 10.66 -32.15 -17.77
C SER A 439 12.13 -32.53 -17.73
N ALA A 440 12.99 -31.89 -18.53
CA ALA A 440 14.41 -32.21 -18.59
C ALA A 440 15.09 -32.07 -17.23
N ASN A 441 15.81 -33.12 -16.83
CA ASN A 441 16.51 -33.15 -15.53
C ASN A 441 17.88 -32.47 -15.64
N VAL A 442 17.86 -31.18 -15.96
CA VAL A 442 19.05 -30.32 -16.05
C VAL A 442 18.87 -29.08 -15.20
N ALA A 443 19.94 -28.57 -14.64
CA ALA A 443 19.99 -27.24 -14.04
C ALA A 443 20.41 -26.21 -15.11
N VAL A 444 19.86 -25.02 -15.03
CA VAL A 444 20.21 -23.87 -15.87
C VAL A 444 21.12 -22.94 -15.07
N LEU A 445 22.27 -22.64 -15.62
CA LEU A 445 23.28 -21.75 -15.04
C LEU A 445 23.42 -20.54 -15.93
N MET A 446 22.96 -19.39 -15.46
CA MET A 446 23.16 -18.11 -16.12
C MET A 446 24.63 -17.70 -16.03
N ARG A 447 25.17 -17.18 -17.12
CA ARG A 447 26.47 -16.51 -17.19
C ARG A 447 26.29 -15.14 -17.79
N VAL A 448 26.82 -14.13 -17.12
CA VAL A 448 26.85 -12.76 -17.65
C VAL A 448 28.28 -12.25 -17.57
N THR A 449 28.75 -11.65 -18.64
CA THR A 449 30.13 -11.13 -18.75
C THR A 449 30.05 -9.68 -19.22
N GLY A 450 30.89 -8.82 -18.66
CA GLY A 450 31.03 -7.43 -19.08
C GLY A 450 32.48 -6.95 -18.97
N GLU A 451 32.73 -5.74 -19.45
CA GLU A 451 34.04 -5.08 -19.32
C GLU A 451 34.02 -4.02 -18.23
N SER A 452 32.87 -3.36 -18.08
CA SER A 452 32.62 -2.25 -17.14
C SER A 452 31.12 -2.04 -16.96
N GLY A 453 30.74 -1.18 -16.02
CA GLY A 453 29.36 -0.85 -15.73
C GLY A 453 28.64 -1.87 -14.84
N ARG A 454 27.41 -1.54 -14.44
CA ARG A 454 26.57 -2.35 -13.57
C ARG A 454 25.48 -3.02 -14.40
N VAL A 455 25.22 -4.30 -14.12
CA VAL A 455 24.11 -5.06 -14.68
C VAL A 455 23.17 -5.50 -13.56
N HIS A 456 21.88 -5.41 -13.80
CA HIS A 456 20.82 -5.99 -12.98
C HIS A 456 20.14 -7.12 -13.71
N ALA A 457 19.78 -8.19 -13.02
CA ALA A 457 19.11 -9.36 -13.58
C ALA A 457 17.94 -9.78 -12.69
N TRP A 458 16.82 -10.15 -13.30
CA TRP A 458 15.62 -10.67 -12.60
C TRP A 458 15.23 -12.02 -13.16
N ASN A 459 14.78 -12.92 -12.28
CA ASN A 459 14.29 -14.25 -12.61
C ASN A 459 12.80 -14.36 -12.26
N HIS A 460 11.93 -14.28 -13.27
CA HIS A 460 10.48 -14.41 -13.11
C HIS A 460 9.94 -15.69 -13.73
N THR A 461 8.87 -16.23 -13.15
CA THR A 461 8.12 -17.33 -13.75
C THR A 461 7.35 -16.83 -14.97
N HIS A 462 7.55 -17.48 -16.12
CA HIS A 462 6.76 -17.23 -17.31
C HIS A 462 5.58 -18.20 -17.40
N LEU A 463 4.37 -17.68 -17.61
CA LEU A 463 3.15 -18.48 -17.78
C LEU A 463 2.67 -18.46 -19.24
N THR A 464 1.97 -19.51 -19.65
CA THR A 464 1.41 -19.63 -21.01
C THR A 464 0.30 -18.61 -21.31
N ASN A 465 -0.26 -18.01 -20.28
CA ASN A 465 -1.28 -16.97 -20.38
C ASN A 465 -0.74 -15.58 -19.99
N ASP A 466 0.57 -15.43 -19.85
CA ASP A 466 1.28 -14.23 -19.43
C ASP A 466 0.80 -13.60 -18.11
N VAL A 467 0.04 -14.36 -17.33
CA VAL A 467 -0.47 -13.91 -16.03
C VAL A 467 0.35 -14.55 -14.91
N GLY A 468 1.08 -13.74 -14.19
CA GLY A 468 1.88 -14.16 -13.04
C GLY A 468 3.03 -13.19 -12.78
N ASN A 469 3.26 -12.89 -11.51
CA ASN A 469 4.30 -11.97 -11.05
C ASN A 469 5.23 -12.61 -10.01
N TRP A 470 5.42 -13.92 -10.10
CA TRP A 470 6.22 -14.65 -9.12
C TRP A 470 7.68 -14.70 -9.55
N GLY A 471 8.55 -14.15 -8.71
CA GLY A 471 9.99 -14.35 -8.79
C GLY A 471 10.41 -15.76 -8.43
N GLN A 472 11.59 -16.15 -8.86
CA GLN A 472 12.29 -17.37 -8.44
C GLN A 472 13.75 -17.05 -8.15
N ASP A 473 14.34 -17.71 -7.14
CA ASP A 473 15.67 -17.38 -6.66
C ASP A 473 16.75 -17.51 -7.75
N PHE A 474 17.74 -16.65 -7.67
CA PHE A 474 19.09 -16.90 -8.13
C PHE A 474 19.89 -17.56 -7.00
N GLN A 475 20.63 -18.61 -7.30
CA GLN A 475 21.29 -19.41 -6.27
C GLN A 475 22.82 -19.46 -6.45
N ALA A 476 23.54 -19.14 -5.39
CA ALA A 476 24.98 -19.34 -5.27
C ALA A 476 25.29 -20.84 -5.07
N ALA A 477 25.07 -21.64 -6.12
CA ALA A 477 25.18 -23.10 -6.03
C ALA A 477 26.61 -23.64 -5.83
N GLN A 478 27.64 -22.80 -6.08
CA GLN A 478 29.05 -23.11 -5.88
C GLN A 478 29.83 -21.90 -5.37
N SER A 479 31.01 -22.12 -4.82
CA SER A 479 31.92 -21.04 -4.43
C SER A 479 32.25 -20.13 -5.61
N GLY A 480 32.14 -18.81 -5.41
CA GLY A 480 32.36 -17.80 -6.44
C GLY A 480 31.16 -17.56 -7.36
N TRP A 481 30.02 -18.19 -7.10
CA TRP A 481 28.76 -17.88 -7.77
C TRP A 481 27.95 -16.90 -6.95
N LEU A 482 27.14 -16.06 -7.61
CA LEU A 482 26.27 -15.11 -6.95
C LEU A 482 24.90 -15.75 -6.65
N GLY A 483 24.40 -15.47 -5.46
CA GLY A 483 23.00 -15.63 -5.11
C GLY A 483 22.24 -14.36 -5.43
N GLY A 484 20.91 -14.45 -5.45
CA GLY A 484 20.04 -13.29 -5.58
C GLY A 484 19.80 -12.59 -4.25
N ASP A 485 18.98 -11.55 -4.32
CA ASP A 485 18.42 -10.78 -3.23
C ASP A 485 16.97 -10.37 -3.56
N PRO A 486 16.19 -9.83 -2.60
CA PRO A 486 14.81 -9.41 -2.81
C PRO A 486 14.66 -7.94 -3.25
N TYR A 487 15.75 -7.22 -3.50
CA TYR A 487 15.74 -5.80 -3.83
C TYR A 487 15.40 -5.53 -5.30
N TYR A 488 15.25 -4.25 -5.66
CA TYR A 488 14.90 -3.77 -7.01
C TYR A 488 13.65 -4.45 -7.59
N GLY A 489 12.70 -4.79 -6.72
CA GLY A 489 11.51 -5.53 -7.09
C GLY A 489 10.31 -4.67 -7.47
N ILE A 490 10.41 -3.35 -7.33
CA ILE A 490 9.33 -2.42 -7.66
C ILE A 490 9.20 -2.28 -9.16
N GLN A 491 8.06 -2.67 -9.70
CA GLN A 491 7.82 -2.73 -11.14
C GLN A 491 6.57 -1.95 -11.54
N GLN A 492 6.21 -1.96 -12.82
CA GLN A 492 5.06 -1.22 -13.31
C GLN A 492 3.73 -1.68 -12.69
N PRO A 493 2.81 -0.74 -12.37
CA PRO A 493 2.96 0.72 -12.49
C PRO A 493 3.63 1.40 -11.30
N ALA A 494 3.93 0.65 -10.21
CA ALA A 494 4.44 1.18 -8.94
C ALA A 494 5.80 1.91 -9.06
N CYS A 495 6.65 1.54 -10.05
CA CYS A 495 7.92 2.20 -10.32
C CYS A 495 7.78 3.60 -10.94
N GLY A 496 6.58 4.01 -11.35
CA GLY A 496 6.31 5.33 -11.94
C GLY A 496 6.70 6.49 -11.01
N HIS A 497 7.03 7.64 -11.61
CA HIS A 497 7.50 8.81 -10.86
C HIS A 497 6.40 9.43 -10.01
N SER A 498 5.17 9.50 -10.53
CA SER A 498 4.01 10.08 -9.84
C SER A 498 3.23 9.07 -8.99
N VAL A 499 3.46 7.77 -9.17
CA VAL A 499 2.73 6.71 -8.47
C VAL A 499 3.18 6.59 -7.01
N ILE A 500 2.24 6.52 -6.10
CA ILE A 500 2.48 6.21 -4.68
C ILE A 500 2.53 4.68 -4.54
N ALA A 501 3.73 4.13 -4.41
CA ALA A 501 3.95 2.70 -4.18
C ALA A 501 3.80 2.37 -2.70
N VAL A 502 3.07 1.30 -2.39
CA VAL A 502 2.69 0.93 -1.02
C VAL A 502 3.20 -0.45 -0.66
N GLY A 503 4.08 -0.51 0.35
CA GLY A 503 4.50 -1.75 1.01
C GLY A 503 3.45 -2.32 1.95
N ALA A 504 3.67 -3.52 2.47
CA ALA A 504 2.71 -4.21 3.32
C ALA A 504 3.29 -4.57 4.70
N TYR A 505 2.46 -4.38 5.74
CA TYR A 505 2.73 -4.90 7.08
C TYR A 505 1.53 -5.68 7.64
N ALA A 506 1.77 -6.49 8.69
CA ALA A 506 0.73 -7.23 9.38
C ALA A 506 -0.24 -6.27 10.09
N SER A 507 -1.53 -6.36 9.77
CA SER A 507 -2.56 -5.48 10.33
C SER A 507 -2.48 -5.42 11.87
N GLU A 508 -2.45 -4.22 12.41
CA GLU A 508 -2.36 -3.96 13.85
C GLU A 508 -3.73 -3.97 14.53
N TYR A 509 -3.77 -4.40 15.77
CA TYR A 509 -4.97 -4.35 16.60
C TYR A 509 -4.60 -4.43 18.07
N LEU A 510 -5.51 -3.97 18.94
CA LEU A 510 -5.41 -4.24 20.38
C LEU A 510 -6.01 -5.61 20.68
N ASN A 511 -5.25 -6.45 21.34
CA ASN A 511 -5.79 -7.70 21.86
C ASN A 511 -6.71 -7.45 23.08
N PRO A 512 -7.46 -8.46 23.57
CA PRO A 512 -8.38 -8.27 24.69
C PRO A 512 -7.74 -7.78 26.00
N VAL A 513 -6.41 -7.85 26.12
CA VAL A 513 -5.69 -7.35 27.32
C VAL A 513 -5.05 -5.97 27.07
N GLY A 514 -5.40 -5.30 25.95
CA GLY A 514 -4.95 -3.96 25.64
C GLY A 514 -3.53 -3.85 25.06
N THR A 515 -2.92 -4.99 24.68
CA THR A 515 -1.60 -5.00 24.04
C THR A 515 -1.76 -4.86 22.52
N GLU A 516 -0.99 -3.97 21.89
CA GLU A 516 -0.91 -3.87 20.45
C GLU A 516 -0.23 -5.09 19.86
N VAL A 517 -0.82 -5.68 18.82
CA VAL A 517 -0.35 -6.90 18.15
C VAL A 517 -0.40 -6.64 16.63
N GLY A 518 0.52 -7.24 15.89
CA GLY A 518 0.71 -7.00 14.46
C GLY A 518 1.81 -5.96 14.25
N GLY A 519 1.84 -5.32 13.11
CA GLY A 519 2.78 -4.26 12.79
C GLY A 519 4.04 -4.73 12.07
N THR A 520 4.44 -6.00 12.19
CA THR A 520 5.64 -6.54 11.53
C THR A 520 5.54 -6.45 10.02
N LEU A 521 6.67 -6.24 9.35
CA LEU A 521 6.75 -6.27 7.89
C LEU A 521 6.16 -7.58 7.34
N ALA A 522 5.35 -7.49 6.29
CA ALA A 522 4.93 -8.69 5.57
C ALA A 522 6.11 -9.26 4.80
N ASN A 523 6.42 -10.54 4.99
CA ASN A 523 7.57 -11.19 4.35
C ASN A 523 7.54 -11.09 2.81
N PHE A 524 6.36 -11.07 2.23
CA PHE A 524 6.18 -10.94 0.78
C PHE A 524 6.29 -9.50 0.27
N SER A 525 6.25 -8.47 1.12
CA SER A 525 6.31 -7.07 0.67
C SER A 525 7.59 -6.82 -0.12
N THR A 526 7.46 -6.52 -1.39
CA THR A 526 8.60 -6.33 -2.31
C THR A 526 9.41 -5.09 -1.93
N TYR A 527 10.73 -5.16 -2.07
CA TYR A 527 11.66 -4.09 -1.73
C TYR A 527 12.06 -3.26 -2.94
N GLY A 528 12.35 -1.98 -2.69
CA GLY A 528 13.02 -1.09 -3.63
C GLY A 528 14.54 -1.33 -3.69
N PRO A 529 15.27 -0.34 -4.20
CA PRO A 529 14.79 0.84 -4.93
C PRO A 529 14.28 0.49 -6.34
N THR A 530 13.96 1.51 -7.16
CA THR A 530 13.78 1.34 -8.61
C THR A 530 15.13 1.24 -9.31
N LEU A 531 15.16 0.81 -10.59
CA LEU A 531 16.40 0.67 -11.37
C LEU A 531 17.20 1.99 -11.51
N ASP A 532 16.56 3.14 -11.36
CA ASP A 532 17.18 4.47 -11.32
C ASP A 532 17.44 4.98 -9.89
N GLU A 533 17.51 4.08 -8.90
CA GLU A 533 17.85 4.32 -7.49
C GLU A 533 16.85 5.23 -6.74
N ARG A 534 15.62 5.41 -7.24
CA ARG A 534 14.59 6.13 -6.48
C ARG A 534 14.06 5.27 -5.36
N LEU A 535 13.87 5.87 -4.19
CA LEU A 535 13.26 5.22 -3.04
C LEU A 535 11.83 4.78 -3.35
N LYS A 536 11.55 3.53 -3.16
CA LYS A 536 10.25 2.87 -3.11
C LYS A 536 10.32 1.69 -2.12
N PRO A 537 9.17 1.33 -1.48
CA PRO A 537 7.87 1.99 -1.54
C PRO A 537 7.92 3.42 -0.96
N ASN A 538 6.87 4.22 -1.19
CA ASN A 538 6.77 5.54 -0.56
C ASN A 538 6.40 5.43 0.93
N VAL A 539 5.40 4.59 1.21
CA VAL A 539 4.90 4.29 2.57
C VAL A 539 4.44 2.84 2.63
N SER A 540 4.21 2.34 3.84
CA SER A 540 3.65 1.01 4.08
C SER A 540 2.25 1.08 4.68
N GLY A 541 1.37 0.16 4.24
CA GLY A 541 0.00 0.01 4.70
C GLY A 541 -0.30 -1.39 5.25
N PRO A 542 -1.43 -1.60 5.95
CA PRO A 542 -1.83 -2.92 6.42
C PRO A 542 -2.18 -3.83 5.23
N GLY A 543 -1.46 -4.95 5.08
CA GLY A 543 -1.59 -5.87 3.95
C GLY A 543 -1.69 -7.35 4.32
N VAL A 544 -1.65 -7.72 5.61
CA VAL A 544 -1.79 -9.12 6.05
C VAL A 544 -3.07 -9.31 6.85
N SER A 545 -3.83 -10.35 6.51
CA SER A 545 -5.11 -10.68 7.17
C SER A 545 -6.11 -9.53 7.17
N VAL A 546 -6.20 -8.81 6.06
CA VAL A 546 -7.15 -7.72 5.90
C VAL A 546 -8.50 -8.29 5.51
N GLU A 547 -9.50 -8.05 6.33
CA GLU A 547 -10.87 -8.51 6.09
C GLU A 547 -11.62 -7.54 5.20
N SER A 548 -12.33 -8.05 4.20
CA SER A 548 -13.19 -7.25 3.32
C SER A 548 -14.21 -8.14 2.60
N SER A 549 -15.02 -7.50 1.75
CA SER A 549 -16.10 -8.11 0.98
C SER A 549 -15.60 -9.14 -0.03
N LEU A 550 -16.35 -10.21 -0.22
CA LEU A 550 -16.18 -11.19 -1.28
C LEU A 550 -17.33 -11.11 -2.27
N SER A 551 -17.05 -11.28 -3.55
CA SER A 551 -18.08 -11.38 -4.58
C SER A 551 -19.01 -12.58 -4.30
N SER A 552 -20.32 -12.37 -4.40
CA SER A 552 -21.32 -13.45 -4.37
C SER A 552 -21.27 -14.33 -5.63
N PHE A 553 -20.61 -13.87 -6.69
CA PHE A 553 -20.43 -14.57 -7.97
C PHE A 553 -19.11 -15.37 -8.05
N ARG A 554 -18.33 -15.43 -6.97
CA ARG A 554 -17.06 -16.17 -6.94
C ARG A 554 -17.24 -17.66 -7.16
N ASP A 555 -16.27 -18.29 -7.79
CA ASP A 555 -16.25 -19.72 -8.12
C ASP A 555 -15.36 -20.57 -7.21
N ILE A 556 -14.66 -19.94 -6.26
CA ILE A 556 -13.81 -20.63 -5.27
C ILE A 556 -14.24 -20.32 -3.84
N GLY A 557 -13.93 -21.27 -2.94
CA GLY A 557 -14.21 -21.15 -1.51
C GLY A 557 -13.11 -20.38 -0.77
N TYR A 558 -13.54 -19.57 0.21
CA TYR A 558 -12.68 -18.87 1.16
C TYR A 558 -13.06 -19.26 2.59
N SER A 559 -12.17 -18.98 3.55
CA SER A 559 -12.50 -19.04 4.97
C SER A 559 -13.37 -17.82 5.34
N ILE A 560 -14.68 -18.01 5.38
CA ILE A 560 -15.63 -16.94 5.64
C ILE A 560 -15.50 -16.47 7.09
N THR A 561 -15.46 -15.17 7.28
CA THR A 561 -15.38 -14.53 8.61
C THR A 561 -16.69 -13.91 9.03
N ASN A 562 -17.44 -13.36 8.09
CA ASN A 562 -18.76 -12.77 8.30
C ASN A 562 -19.63 -13.00 7.05
N THR A 563 -20.96 -12.98 7.25
CA THR A 563 -21.96 -13.03 6.17
C THR A 563 -23.06 -12.04 6.47
N VAL A 564 -23.53 -11.33 5.45
CA VAL A 564 -24.65 -10.38 5.53
C VAL A 564 -25.72 -10.81 4.54
N GLU A 565 -26.96 -10.89 4.99
CA GLU A 565 -28.12 -11.04 4.10
C GLU A 565 -28.59 -9.65 3.66
N PHE A 566 -28.64 -9.43 2.35
CA PHE A 566 -29.16 -8.21 1.77
C PHE A 566 -29.97 -8.54 0.51
N ASP A 567 -31.21 -8.05 0.47
CA ASP A 567 -32.15 -8.27 -0.64
C ASP A 567 -32.33 -9.75 -1.06
N GLY A 568 -32.30 -10.66 -0.05
CA GLY A 568 -32.48 -12.12 -0.24
C GLY A 568 -31.22 -12.83 -0.75
N THR A 569 -30.07 -12.18 -0.80
CA THR A 569 -28.76 -12.75 -1.18
C THR A 569 -27.80 -12.68 0.01
N GLU A 570 -27.03 -13.76 0.21
CA GLU A 570 -25.93 -13.78 1.20
C GLU A 570 -24.64 -13.24 0.59
N TYR A 571 -24.01 -12.30 1.28
CA TYR A 571 -22.74 -11.67 0.92
C TYR A 571 -21.71 -11.96 1.99
N ASP A 572 -20.63 -12.58 1.58
CA ASP A 572 -19.59 -13.06 2.49
C ASP A 572 -18.41 -12.07 2.58
N PHE A 573 -17.67 -12.25 3.67
CA PHE A 573 -16.41 -11.55 3.95
C PHE A 573 -15.33 -12.56 4.31
N ALA A 574 -14.09 -12.25 3.90
CA ALA A 574 -12.92 -13.04 4.26
C ALA A 574 -11.68 -12.17 4.45
N ARG A 575 -10.64 -12.77 5.04
CA ARG A 575 -9.33 -12.13 5.18
C ARG A 575 -8.42 -12.57 4.06
N LEU A 576 -7.87 -11.59 3.34
CA LEU A 576 -6.83 -11.81 2.33
C LEU A 576 -5.53 -11.12 2.74
N SER A 577 -4.43 -11.53 2.10
CA SER A 577 -3.10 -10.97 2.33
C SER A 577 -2.42 -10.69 1.00
N GLY A 578 -1.70 -9.58 0.93
CA GLY A 578 -1.00 -9.11 -0.25
C GLY A 578 -0.80 -7.59 -0.18
N THR A 579 0.15 -7.06 -0.91
CA THR A 579 0.25 -5.61 -1.14
C THR A 579 -0.97 -5.06 -1.88
N SER A 580 -1.72 -5.93 -2.56
CA SER A 580 -3.06 -5.64 -3.10
C SER A 580 -4.07 -5.17 -2.04
N MET A 581 -3.85 -5.44 -0.75
CA MET A 581 -4.68 -5.01 0.37
C MET A 581 -4.14 -3.74 1.03
N SER A 582 -2.82 -3.51 0.99
CA SER A 582 -2.21 -2.29 1.51
C SER A 582 -2.41 -1.08 0.60
N GLY A 583 -2.35 -1.27 -0.73
CA GLY A 583 -2.62 -0.23 -1.73
C GLY A 583 -3.97 0.46 -1.50
N PRO A 584 -5.09 -0.27 -1.53
CA PRO A 584 -6.41 0.33 -1.34
C PRO A 584 -6.62 0.96 0.05
N ALA A 585 -5.93 0.47 1.09
CA ALA A 585 -5.95 1.13 2.39
C ALA A 585 -5.37 2.55 2.30
N VAL A 586 -4.25 2.73 1.58
CA VAL A 586 -3.65 4.05 1.35
C VAL A 586 -4.49 4.88 0.38
N ALA A 587 -5.06 4.28 -0.69
CA ALA A 587 -5.94 4.99 -1.61
C ALA A 587 -7.17 5.58 -0.89
N GLY A 588 -7.76 4.84 0.05
CA GLY A 588 -8.84 5.37 0.89
C GLY A 588 -8.37 6.50 1.81
N VAL A 589 -7.16 6.43 2.38
CA VAL A 589 -6.58 7.55 3.15
C VAL A 589 -6.39 8.79 2.26
N VAL A 590 -5.94 8.61 1.01
CA VAL A 590 -5.85 9.71 0.03
C VAL A 590 -7.23 10.33 -0.23
N ALA A 591 -8.29 9.53 -0.34
CA ALA A 591 -9.63 10.05 -0.50
C ALA A 591 -10.07 10.93 0.70
N LEU A 592 -9.71 10.56 1.94
CA LEU A 592 -9.95 11.40 3.13
C LEU A 592 -9.14 12.71 3.09
N MET A 593 -7.91 12.68 2.57
CA MET A 593 -7.08 13.88 2.40
C MET A 593 -7.68 14.83 1.36
N LEU A 594 -8.19 14.29 0.25
CA LEU A 594 -8.83 15.05 -0.82
C LEU A 594 -10.19 15.65 -0.39
N GLU A 595 -10.97 14.97 0.46
CA GLU A 595 -12.15 15.56 1.10
C GLU A 595 -11.76 16.73 2.01
N ALA A 596 -10.67 16.57 2.78
CA ALA A 596 -10.21 17.61 3.71
C ALA A 596 -9.63 18.83 2.97
N ASN A 597 -8.95 18.61 1.85
CA ASN A 597 -8.38 19.66 1.00
C ASN A 597 -8.34 19.22 -0.47
N PRO A 598 -9.35 19.62 -1.27
CA PRO A 598 -9.44 19.25 -2.67
C PRO A 598 -8.39 19.93 -3.59
N GLU A 599 -7.67 20.94 -3.07
CA GLU A 599 -6.64 21.66 -3.86
C GLU A 599 -5.27 20.99 -3.83
N LEU A 600 -5.10 19.88 -3.08
CA LEU A 600 -3.84 19.15 -3.02
C LEU A 600 -3.48 18.56 -4.39
N THR A 601 -2.24 18.80 -4.81
CA THR A 601 -1.68 18.10 -5.97
C THR A 601 -1.25 16.67 -5.60
N PRO A 602 -1.09 15.75 -6.57
CA PRO A 602 -0.55 14.41 -6.30
C PRO A 602 0.82 14.45 -5.61
N ALA A 603 1.67 15.42 -5.94
CA ALA A 603 2.97 15.63 -5.30
C ALA A 603 2.82 16.08 -3.83
N ASP A 604 1.86 16.96 -3.52
CA ASP A 604 1.54 17.36 -2.15
C ASP A 604 1.07 16.17 -1.33
N ILE A 605 0.16 15.37 -1.87
CA ILE A 605 -0.37 14.16 -1.22
C ILE A 605 0.76 13.20 -0.88
N ARG A 606 1.65 12.91 -1.84
CA ARG A 606 2.82 12.06 -1.60
C ARG A 606 3.70 12.63 -0.49
N SER A 607 4.04 13.92 -0.55
CA SER A 607 4.88 14.58 0.45
C SER A 607 4.25 14.56 1.85
N ILE A 608 2.93 14.72 1.94
CA ILE A 608 2.20 14.62 3.20
C ILE A 608 2.25 13.19 3.73
N LEU A 609 1.95 12.18 2.91
CA LEU A 609 2.00 10.78 3.34
C LEU A 609 3.39 10.40 3.85
N GLU A 610 4.45 10.76 3.11
CA GLU A 610 5.83 10.50 3.47
C GLU A 610 6.24 11.20 4.78
N SER A 611 5.92 12.48 4.92
CA SER A 611 6.29 13.27 6.12
C SER A 611 5.46 12.97 7.38
N THR A 612 4.29 12.36 7.23
CA THR A 612 3.38 12.03 8.34
C THR A 612 3.34 10.54 8.67
N ALA A 613 4.04 9.72 7.91
CA ALA A 613 4.22 8.30 8.22
C ALA A 613 4.82 8.13 9.63
N ARG A 614 4.54 7.01 10.26
CA ARG A 614 5.06 6.73 11.60
C ARG A 614 6.10 5.64 11.60
N GLU A 615 7.05 5.82 12.46
CA GLU A 615 7.97 4.80 12.92
C GLU A 615 7.43 4.16 14.21
N ASP A 616 7.78 2.93 14.47
CA ASP A 616 7.48 2.20 15.71
C ASP A 616 8.54 1.12 15.99
N GLU A 617 8.27 0.20 16.92
CA GLU A 617 9.22 -0.86 17.28
C GLU A 617 9.51 -1.82 16.13
N ASP A 618 8.55 -2.06 15.23
CA ASP A 618 8.71 -2.96 14.09
C ASP A 618 9.48 -2.31 12.94
N THR A 619 9.27 -1.02 12.66
CA THR A 619 10.04 -0.31 11.63
C THR A 619 11.45 0.02 12.10
N GLY A 620 11.66 0.11 13.43
CA GLY A 620 12.84 0.74 13.99
C GLY A 620 12.92 2.23 13.60
N THR A 621 14.11 2.80 13.76
CA THR A 621 14.40 4.18 13.32
C THR A 621 14.79 4.18 11.85
N LEU A 622 14.00 4.83 11.02
CA LEU A 622 14.22 4.96 9.59
C LEU A 622 15.14 6.15 9.27
N PRO A 623 15.90 6.11 8.16
CA PRO A 623 16.55 7.30 7.63
C PRO A 623 15.51 8.40 7.32
N VAL A 624 15.89 9.66 7.43
CA VAL A 624 15.01 10.80 7.08
C VAL A 624 14.48 10.72 5.64
N ALA A 625 15.26 10.13 4.75
CA ALA A 625 14.88 9.89 3.35
C ALA A 625 14.04 8.62 3.17
N GLY A 626 13.71 7.90 4.22
CA GLY A 626 13.10 6.57 4.14
C GLY A 626 14.11 5.46 3.83
N ASP A 627 13.61 4.22 3.70
CA ASP A 627 14.40 3.06 3.24
C ASP A 627 13.63 2.26 2.16
N ASP A 628 14.33 1.34 1.52
CA ASP A 628 13.80 0.54 0.42
C ASP A 628 12.83 -0.59 0.86
N VAL A 629 12.58 -0.73 2.15
CA VAL A 629 11.75 -1.79 2.74
C VAL A 629 10.42 -1.23 3.25
N TRP A 630 10.47 -0.18 4.05
CA TRP A 630 9.33 0.46 4.69
C TRP A 630 8.89 1.75 4.00
N GLY A 631 9.72 2.31 3.11
CA GLY A 631 9.58 3.67 2.65
C GLY A 631 9.84 4.67 3.78
N HIS A 632 8.94 5.61 3.96
CA HIS A 632 8.98 6.56 5.08
C HIS A 632 8.28 6.04 6.35
N GLY A 633 7.84 4.77 6.34
CA GLY A 633 7.16 4.12 7.46
C GLY A 633 5.69 3.83 7.22
N LYS A 634 4.95 3.59 8.29
CA LYS A 634 3.54 3.18 8.27
C LYS A 634 2.63 4.39 8.09
N VAL A 635 1.69 4.32 7.15
CA VAL A 635 0.71 5.38 6.91
C VAL A 635 -0.10 5.70 8.18
N THR A 636 -0.33 7.00 8.42
CA THR A 636 -1.11 7.49 9.56
C THR A 636 -2.15 8.50 9.09
N ALA A 637 -3.37 8.04 8.86
CA ALA A 637 -4.47 8.84 8.29
C ALA A 637 -4.77 10.11 9.10
N SER A 638 -4.81 10.02 10.43
CA SER A 638 -5.10 11.18 11.27
C SER A 638 -4.05 12.29 11.14
N ARG A 639 -2.77 11.95 11.00
CA ARG A 639 -1.71 12.94 10.76
C ARG A 639 -1.77 13.48 9.33
N ALA A 640 -2.00 12.60 8.35
CA ALA A 640 -2.08 12.99 6.95
C ALA A 640 -3.25 13.94 6.69
N VAL A 641 -4.46 13.63 7.19
CA VAL A 641 -5.64 14.49 7.05
C VAL A 641 -5.45 15.83 7.79
N LEU A 642 -4.87 15.81 9.00
CA LEU A 642 -4.57 17.05 9.73
C LEU A 642 -3.57 17.93 8.96
N ALA A 643 -2.52 17.34 8.40
CA ALA A 643 -1.54 18.06 7.59
C ALA A 643 -2.18 18.62 6.31
N SER A 644 -3.09 17.86 5.67
CA SER A 644 -3.82 18.30 4.47
C SER A 644 -4.60 19.60 4.68
N LEU A 645 -5.24 19.77 5.85
CA LEU A 645 -6.02 20.98 6.19
C LEU A 645 -5.18 22.25 6.26
N THR A 646 -3.91 22.13 6.59
CA THR A 646 -3.00 23.28 6.78
C THR A 646 -1.98 23.38 5.65
N TRP A 647 -2.00 22.43 4.71
CA TRP A 647 -1.06 22.40 3.59
C TRP A 647 -1.32 23.56 2.64
N ASN A 648 -0.30 24.31 2.34
CA ASN A 648 -0.41 25.49 1.51
C ASN A 648 0.39 25.27 0.22
N SER A 649 -0.27 24.77 -0.83
CA SER A 649 0.32 24.52 -2.14
C SER A 649 0.97 25.76 -2.76
N SER A 650 0.57 26.95 -2.30
CA SER A 650 1.19 28.23 -2.72
C SER A 650 2.55 28.50 -2.09
N LEU A 651 2.95 27.73 -1.04
CA LEU A 651 4.32 27.75 -0.48
C LEU A 651 5.20 26.67 -1.10
N GLY A 652 4.61 25.64 -1.71
CA GLY A 652 5.23 24.84 -2.73
C GLY A 652 5.28 25.70 -3.98
N ALA A 653 6.35 26.46 -4.18
CA ALA A 653 6.64 27.01 -5.50
C ALA A 653 6.43 25.88 -6.48
N SER A 654 5.61 26.13 -7.52
CA SER A 654 5.54 25.24 -8.67
C SER A 654 6.91 24.63 -8.87
N SER A 655 7.07 23.38 -8.50
CA SER A 655 8.13 22.56 -9.03
C SER A 655 7.76 22.32 -10.50
N LEU A 656 7.99 23.35 -11.33
CA LEU A 656 8.68 23.03 -12.55
C LEU A 656 9.72 22.00 -12.09
N SER A 657 9.78 20.84 -12.72
CA SER A 657 10.83 19.87 -12.56
C SER A 657 12.16 20.58 -12.79
N VAL A 658 12.59 21.32 -11.79
CA VAL A 658 13.96 21.78 -11.68
C VAL A 658 14.63 20.49 -11.23
N GLU A 659 15.26 19.80 -12.18
CA GLU A 659 16.30 18.84 -11.85
C GLU A 659 17.01 19.40 -10.65
N GLN A 660 16.96 18.72 -9.50
CA GLN A 660 17.67 19.22 -8.30
C GLN A 660 19.12 19.38 -8.72
N PRO A 661 19.69 20.59 -8.64
CA PRO A 661 21.07 20.76 -9.09
C PRO A 661 21.95 19.76 -8.38
N THR A 662 22.61 18.91 -9.13
CA THR A 662 23.51 17.89 -8.58
C THR A 662 24.95 18.16 -8.99
N VAL A 663 25.89 17.61 -8.23
CA VAL A 663 27.33 17.66 -8.54
C VAL A 663 27.87 16.24 -8.67
N TYR A 664 28.64 16.00 -9.73
CA TYR A 664 29.22 14.68 -9.98
C TYR A 664 30.57 14.80 -10.72
N PRO A 665 31.45 13.81 -10.67
CA PRO A 665 31.39 12.70 -9.72
C PRO A 665 31.68 13.17 -8.28
N ASN A 666 31.11 12.49 -7.31
CA ASN A 666 31.42 12.72 -5.90
C ASN A 666 31.60 11.36 -5.21
N PRO A 667 32.84 10.93 -4.90
CA PRO A 667 34.11 11.69 -4.87
C PRO A 667 34.71 12.07 -6.23
N VAL A 668 35.40 13.22 -6.30
CA VAL A 668 36.02 13.80 -7.51
C VAL A 668 37.54 13.77 -7.49
N ARG A 669 38.18 13.58 -8.65
CA ARG A 669 39.63 13.69 -8.81
C ARG A 669 40.07 15.00 -9.50
N GLU A 670 39.50 15.30 -10.65
CA GLU A 670 40.00 16.43 -11.46
C GLU A 670 38.92 17.48 -11.75
N ARG A 671 37.70 17.04 -12.12
CA ARG A 671 36.66 17.94 -12.60
C ARG A 671 35.31 17.61 -11.98
N LEU A 672 34.70 18.62 -11.40
CA LEU A 672 33.36 18.56 -10.81
C LEU A 672 32.35 19.07 -11.84
N TRP A 673 31.33 18.29 -12.17
CA TRP A 673 30.28 18.64 -13.12
C TRP A 673 28.99 18.97 -12.38
N PHE A 674 28.15 19.76 -13.05
CA PHE A 674 26.86 20.19 -12.50
C PHE A 674 25.73 19.89 -13.48
N SER A 675 24.61 19.37 -12.97
CA SER A 675 23.36 19.30 -13.72
C SER A 675 22.27 20.09 -12.99
N GLY A 676 21.18 20.46 -13.69
CA GLY A 676 20.05 21.16 -13.11
C GLY A 676 20.28 22.58 -12.59
N LEU A 677 21.43 23.21 -12.87
CA LEU A 677 21.67 24.61 -12.52
C LEU A 677 20.87 25.54 -13.44
N PRO A 678 20.27 26.62 -12.90
CA PRO A 678 19.60 27.63 -13.73
C PRO A 678 20.54 28.24 -14.77
N ARG A 679 20.09 28.42 -16.00
CA ARG A 679 20.83 29.16 -17.03
C ARG A 679 20.95 30.60 -16.63
N GLY A 680 22.14 31.18 -16.80
CA GLY A 680 22.44 32.58 -16.52
C GLY A 680 23.73 32.76 -15.75
N GLU A 681 24.06 34.03 -15.50
CA GLU A 681 25.27 34.37 -14.81
C GLU A 681 25.29 33.86 -13.36
N SER A 682 26.32 33.08 -13.02
CA SER A 682 26.55 32.50 -11.70
C SER A 682 27.95 32.84 -11.18
N THR A 683 28.03 33.12 -9.89
CA THR A 683 29.28 33.16 -9.13
C THR A 683 29.39 31.92 -8.27
N TRP A 684 30.60 31.40 -8.14
CA TRP A 684 30.83 30.22 -7.31
C TRP A 684 32.10 30.38 -6.48
N GLU A 685 32.12 29.71 -5.33
CA GLU A 685 33.29 29.75 -4.42
C GLU A 685 33.38 28.40 -3.68
N ILE A 686 34.63 27.87 -3.59
CA ILE A 686 34.94 26.60 -2.93
C ILE A 686 35.62 26.89 -1.60
N PHE A 687 35.08 26.28 -0.53
CA PHE A 687 35.59 26.40 0.84
C PHE A 687 35.97 25.02 1.39
N ASP A 688 36.90 25.00 2.36
CA ASP A 688 37.06 23.86 3.23
C ASP A 688 35.97 23.86 4.36
N ILE A 689 35.95 22.79 5.16
CA ILE A 689 34.99 22.64 6.27
C ILE A 689 35.18 23.71 7.38
N HIS A 690 36.27 24.48 7.35
CA HIS A 690 36.55 25.57 8.28
C HIS A 690 36.20 26.96 7.70
N GLY A 691 35.63 27.00 6.47
CA GLY A 691 35.19 28.21 5.81
C GLY A 691 36.33 28.98 5.10
N ARG A 692 37.50 28.36 4.89
CA ARG A 692 38.62 28.95 4.15
C ARG A 692 38.38 28.78 2.66
N SER A 693 38.38 29.89 1.92
CA SER A 693 38.21 29.92 0.46
C SER A 693 39.47 29.43 -0.27
N TYR A 694 39.27 28.57 -1.28
CA TYR A 694 40.35 28.02 -2.12
C TYR A 694 40.28 28.43 -3.57
N GLN A 695 39.05 28.46 -4.12
CA GLN A 695 38.83 28.87 -5.51
C GLN A 695 37.50 29.62 -5.62
N SER A 696 37.43 30.56 -6.55
CA SER A 696 36.21 31.27 -6.88
C SER A 696 36.16 31.65 -8.35
N GLY A 697 35.00 31.87 -8.88
CA GLY A 697 34.83 32.26 -10.27
C GLY A 697 33.45 32.82 -10.60
N ARG A 698 33.32 33.30 -11.85
CA ARG A 698 32.08 33.82 -12.42
C ARG A 698 31.94 33.32 -13.85
N THR A 699 30.79 32.87 -14.22
CA THR A 699 30.51 32.37 -15.58
C THR A 699 29.06 32.61 -15.96
N LEU A 700 28.78 32.68 -17.26
CA LEU A 700 27.43 32.81 -17.80
C LEU A 700 26.68 31.46 -17.82
N GLU A 701 27.43 30.36 -17.82
CA GLU A 701 26.87 29.02 -17.77
C GLU A 701 27.86 28.11 -17.04
N LEU A 702 27.47 27.61 -15.86
CA LEU A 702 28.30 26.76 -15.03
C LEU A 702 27.98 25.30 -15.29
N THR A 703 28.81 24.64 -16.09
CA THR A 703 28.70 23.21 -16.40
C THR A 703 29.73 22.36 -15.66
N SER A 704 30.94 22.89 -15.44
CA SER A 704 31.97 22.17 -14.69
C SER A 704 33.02 23.09 -14.10
N ILE A 705 33.73 22.61 -13.07
CA ILE A 705 34.87 23.30 -12.43
C ILE A 705 36.04 22.34 -12.33
N ASP A 706 37.24 22.82 -12.68
CA ASP A 706 38.49 22.09 -12.45
C ASP A 706 38.88 22.19 -10.98
N VAL A 707 38.98 21.05 -10.31
CA VAL A 707 39.36 20.91 -8.90
C VAL A 707 40.70 20.17 -8.73
N SER A 708 41.42 19.92 -9.81
CA SER A 708 42.72 19.19 -9.79
C SER A 708 43.73 19.80 -8.86
N GLY A 709 43.72 21.12 -8.71
CA GLY A 709 44.61 21.87 -7.82
C GLY A 709 44.29 21.80 -6.34
N LEU A 710 43.15 21.21 -5.95
CA LEU A 710 42.81 21.06 -4.53
C LEU A 710 43.52 19.84 -3.92
N GLN A 711 43.94 19.98 -2.66
CA GLN A 711 44.44 18.83 -1.89
C GLN A 711 43.28 17.86 -1.55
N PRO A 712 43.58 16.59 -1.34
CA PRO A 712 42.53 15.64 -0.91
C PRO A 712 41.83 16.10 0.38
N GLY A 713 40.52 16.07 0.40
CA GLY A 713 39.72 16.52 1.56
C GLY A 713 38.27 16.81 1.20
N VAL A 714 37.48 17.16 2.21
CA VAL A 714 36.08 17.55 2.06
C VAL A 714 35.98 19.04 1.82
N PHE A 715 35.24 19.42 0.79
CA PHE A 715 35.02 20.80 0.39
C PHE A 715 33.56 21.11 0.19
N ILE A 716 33.18 22.35 0.32
CA ILE A 716 31.87 22.90 0.05
C ILE A 716 32.00 23.88 -1.12
N ILE A 717 31.20 23.69 -2.17
CA ILE A 717 31.06 24.71 -3.21
C ILE A 717 29.74 25.44 -3.02
N GLN A 718 29.79 26.76 -2.98
CA GLN A 718 28.64 27.63 -2.96
C GLN A 718 28.46 28.29 -4.32
N ILE A 719 27.30 28.14 -4.93
CA ILE A 719 26.94 28.72 -6.23
C ILE A 719 25.82 29.72 -6.00
N ARG A 720 25.99 30.94 -6.50
CA ARG A 720 25.03 32.05 -6.40
C ARG A 720 24.66 32.53 -7.79
N SER A 721 23.37 32.57 -8.08
CA SER A 721 22.81 33.26 -9.25
C SER A 721 21.97 34.45 -8.81
N SER A 722 21.43 35.23 -9.75
CA SER A 722 20.53 36.34 -9.44
C SER A 722 19.25 35.92 -8.70
N ARG A 723 18.88 34.62 -8.70
CA ARG A 723 17.64 34.11 -8.16
C ARG A 723 17.80 33.03 -7.07
N SER A 724 19.00 32.49 -6.87
CA SER A 724 19.23 31.38 -5.92
C SER A 724 20.67 31.33 -5.43
N SER A 725 20.85 30.73 -4.23
CA SER A 725 22.12 30.30 -3.68
C SER A 725 22.05 28.86 -3.28
N LYS A 726 22.93 27.99 -3.78
CA LYS A 726 23.03 26.57 -3.49
C LYS A 726 24.41 26.18 -3.03
N GLY A 727 24.51 25.34 -2.02
CA GLY A 727 25.75 24.75 -1.51
C GLY A 727 25.77 23.24 -1.76
N PHE A 728 26.93 22.72 -2.21
CA PHE A 728 27.16 21.29 -2.41
C PHE A 728 28.43 20.86 -1.70
N THR A 729 28.36 19.72 -1.01
CA THR A 729 29.56 19.12 -0.38
C THR A 729 30.13 18.06 -1.31
N PHE A 730 31.45 18.07 -1.52
CA PHE A 730 32.11 17.03 -2.31
C PHE A 730 33.43 16.59 -1.67
N LEU A 731 33.82 15.34 -1.95
CA LEU A 731 35.06 14.73 -1.50
C LEU A 731 36.11 14.77 -2.63
N LYS A 732 37.19 15.48 -2.45
CA LYS A 732 38.35 15.46 -3.36
C LYS A 732 39.24 14.27 -3.03
N ARG A 733 39.47 13.37 -3.99
CA ARG A 733 40.42 12.27 -3.91
C ARG A 733 41.82 12.68 -4.45
N PRO A 734 42.87 11.93 -4.06
CA PRO A 734 44.22 12.11 -4.56
C PRO A 734 44.32 12.03 -6.08
#